data_d422c600799db643a73e6e059944f489
#
_entry.id   d422c600799db643a73e6e059944f489
#
_cell.length_a   1.000
_cell.length_b   1.000
_cell.length_c   1.000
_cell.angle_alpha   90.00
_cell.angle_beta   90.00
_cell.angle_gamma   90.00
#
_symmetry.space_group_name_H-M   'P 1'
#
loop_
_entity.id
_entity.type
_entity.pdbx_description
1 polymer ?
#
loop_
_entity_poly.entity_id
_entity_poly.type
_entity_poly.pdbx_seq_one_letter_code
_entity_poly.pdbx_strand_id
1 'polypeptide(L)'
;RIALNEVIKEIISEQYTNITTNKSYRTYIVSFELMVENLFEDYIEKLNLKTPLQKILKEKYEDIVNMDNDLHLGQSYIGRFSVDLFEKLSKQGKFCKVYSIFYKNSQFKQQIVDENQIETIFNNPKTSVVFKRSNEYDIELDNNKIKSRIYDIPYINRNTNFIRLFAPKASPNLNYENFIRGKIEEIYSEENKLDSICQFVYTPQIDEFGKYIKFLQQKFLADSIVEDIFNDEIKFFKNPDNIEDHIQINIVETNVVLVIIAFLQKLLDFGYDFEKALEKSNKIFMYYNINLHRESFELMDLRFLYQFDYIKNIICLLNENAQKNGYAQIIKDNFLDCFNLIAFATNSIMVGSDYQKKYLLNSKYVEITKHVEGKIGVETYGFNDDLFYKSLECDNLYSSKQKYKKKLVEKYSLENINDKSIFNMQLSDFHEGKRQALNVFYILYLYLKLKDNVNTIITPTTFFIGGMSSFDYLFCKKTISLCLGLSKMINSDKLIQEKIKLVFVENIMLDKMPDFAKACDVFNYIPYKNFDISNTYPYAFMNNGSFILTSNSSVYENMSLLKDIGVFKFDEENFANTESSCMDFILKNIELLENKKFIDEFYEIYNLILKYNDSFNVINSFDNFVKVNEKIQKWYLNENLWNDLMIKNIEISKKFGINYLKDV
;
A
#
# COMPACT_ATOMS: atom_id res chain seq x y z
N ARG A 1 6.35 -8.69 -26.64
CA ARG A 1 6.89 -8.42 -25.30
C ARG A 1 7.79 -9.54 -24.76
N ILE A 2 7.40 -10.84 -24.84
CA ILE A 2 8.22 -11.96 -24.35
C ILE A 2 9.64 -11.93 -24.92
N ALA A 3 9.78 -11.88 -26.25
CA ALA A 3 11.09 -11.83 -26.91
C ALA A 3 11.92 -10.59 -26.49
N LEU A 4 11.25 -9.47 -26.24
CA LEU A 4 11.90 -8.25 -25.80
C LEU A 4 12.38 -8.35 -24.34
N ASN A 5 11.62 -9.00 -23.46
CA ASN A 5 12.06 -9.29 -22.10
C ASN A 5 13.29 -10.19 -22.08
N GLU A 6 13.41 -11.17 -22.98
CA GLU A 6 14.60 -12.01 -23.08
C GLU A 6 15.82 -11.19 -23.55
N VAL A 7 15.67 -10.30 -24.52
CA VAL A 7 16.75 -9.39 -24.95
C VAL A 7 17.18 -8.46 -23.80
N ILE A 8 16.22 -7.91 -23.04
CA ILE A 8 16.52 -7.10 -21.85
C ILE A 8 17.30 -7.91 -20.82
N LYS A 9 16.90 -9.17 -20.57
CA LYS A 9 17.62 -10.07 -19.67
C LYS A 9 19.04 -10.33 -20.13
N GLU A 10 19.30 -10.56 -21.42
CA GLU A 10 20.64 -10.74 -21.96
C GLU A 10 21.50 -9.51 -21.72
N ILE A 11 21.02 -8.32 -22.06
CA ILE A 11 21.75 -7.05 -21.85
C ILE A 11 22.08 -6.84 -20.37
N ILE A 12 21.10 -7.08 -19.49
CA ILE A 12 21.31 -6.93 -18.03
C ILE A 12 22.32 -7.98 -17.54
N SER A 13 22.24 -9.22 -18.01
CA SER A 13 23.13 -10.29 -17.55
C SER A 13 24.61 -10.02 -17.88
N GLU A 14 24.92 -9.41 -19.03
CA GLU A 14 26.26 -8.97 -19.40
C GLU A 14 26.80 -7.89 -18.46
N GLN A 15 25.94 -7.00 -18.01
CA GLN A 15 26.32 -5.94 -17.06
C GLN A 15 26.40 -6.45 -15.61
N TYR A 16 25.69 -7.53 -15.30
CA TYR A 16 25.48 -8.08 -13.96
C TYR A 16 26.71 -8.73 -13.34
N THR A 17 27.59 -9.29 -14.15
CA THR A 17 28.81 -9.99 -13.71
C THR A 17 29.82 -9.07 -13.01
N ASN A 18 29.68 -7.75 -13.16
CA ASN A 18 30.64 -6.76 -12.63
C ASN A 18 30.21 -6.10 -11.31
N ILE A 19 29.02 -6.41 -10.75
CA ILE A 19 28.39 -5.59 -9.69
C ILE A 19 28.63 -6.14 -8.27
N THR A 20 29.09 -7.39 -8.12
CA THR A 20 29.11 -8.09 -6.82
C THR A 20 30.31 -7.80 -5.92
N THR A 21 31.18 -6.86 -6.26
CA THR A 21 32.47 -6.66 -5.57
C THR A 21 32.55 -5.44 -4.64
N ASN A 22 31.48 -4.68 -4.45
CA ASN A 22 31.53 -3.45 -3.64
C ASN A 22 31.31 -3.75 -2.14
N LYS A 23 32.31 -3.41 -1.31
CA LYS A 23 32.31 -3.56 0.16
C LYS A 23 31.56 -2.43 0.88
N SER A 24 30.56 -1.80 0.24
CA SER A 24 29.81 -0.70 0.85
C SER A 24 28.78 -1.20 1.87
N TYR A 25 28.38 -0.31 2.78
CA TYR A 25 27.27 -0.51 3.71
C TYR A 25 25.99 -0.91 2.95
N ARG A 26 25.30 -1.94 3.44
CA ARG A 26 24.14 -2.54 2.76
C ARG A 26 22.87 -2.30 3.55
N THR A 27 21.85 -1.93 2.84
CA THR A 27 20.52 -1.72 3.43
C THR A 27 19.54 -2.75 2.87
N TYR A 28 18.87 -3.42 3.76
CA TYR A 28 17.85 -4.41 3.44
C TYR A 28 16.47 -3.89 3.86
N ILE A 29 15.46 -4.07 3.02
CA ILE A 29 14.07 -3.71 3.31
C ILE A 29 13.27 -5.01 3.31
N VAL A 30 12.50 -5.23 4.35
CA VAL A 30 11.69 -6.44 4.52
C VAL A 30 10.22 -6.06 4.49
N SER A 31 9.51 -6.59 3.50
CA SER A 31 8.08 -6.35 3.31
C SER A 31 7.37 -7.62 2.89
N PHE A 32 6.13 -7.77 3.35
CA PHE A 32 5.28 -8.88 2.97
C PHE A 32 4.72 -8.71 1.56
N GLU A 33 4.55 -7.47 1.13
CA GLU A 33 4.03 -7.09 -0.17
C GLU A 33 4.86 -5.98 -0.82
N LEU A 34 4.87 -5.97 -2.15
CA LEU A 34 5.55 -4.96 -2.95
C LEU A 34 4.65 -4.51 -4.08
N MET A 35 4.50 -3.20 -4.23
CA MET A 35 3.78 -2.60 -5.34
C MET A 35 4.79 -2.03 -6.34
N VAL A 36 5.27 -2.91 -7.22
CA VAL A 36 6.28 -2.62 -8.24
C VAL A 36 5.58 -2.27 -9.54
N GLU A 37 6.04 -1.24 -10.23
CA GLU A 37 5.43 -0.78 -11.48
C GLU A 37 6.41 -0.24 -12.49
N ASN A 38 5.96 -0.26 -13.76
CA ASN A 38 6.65 0.35 -14.91
C ASN A 38 8.12 -0.08 -15.10
N LEU A 39 8.52 -1.21 -14.52
CA LEU A 39 9.89 -1.73 -14.66
C LEU A 39 10.31 -1.89 -16.11
N PHE A 40 9.39 -2.28 -16.96
CA PHE A 40 9.69 -2.51 -18.37
C PHE A 40 9.98 -1.20 -19.12
N GLU A 41 9.19 -0.15 -18.88
CA GLU A 41 9.43 1.18 -19.43
C GLU A 41 10.75 1.74 -18.91
N ASP A 42 11.01 1.57 -17.63
CA ASP A 42 12.28 1.92 -16.98
C ASP A 42 13.48 1.23 -17.63
N TYR A 43 13.39 -0.07 -17.93
CA TYR A 43 14.46 -0.77 -18.64
C TYR A 43 14.68 -0.22 -20.05
N ILE A 44 13.59 0.05 -20.79
CA ILE A 44 13.66 0.64 -22.14
C ILE A 44 14.37 1.99 -22.09
N GLU A 45 14.07 2.84 -21.11
CA GLU A 45 14.69 4.16 -20.98
C GLU A 45 16.14 4.07 -20.54
N LYS A 46 16.42 3.32 -19.44
CA LYS A 46 17.77 3.22 -18.86
C LYS A 46 18.77 2.47 -19.73
N LEU A 47 18.30 1.52 -20.52
CA LEU A 47 19.13 0.81 -21.50
C LEU A 47 19.17 1.50 -22.89
N ASN A 48 18.58 2.69 -23.03
CA ASN A 48 18.50 3.47 -24.27
C ASN A 48 17.85 2.71 -25.46
N LEU A 49 16.90 1.84 -25.16
CA LEU A 49 16.23 0.99 -26.18
C LEU A 49 15.04 1.69 -26.84
N LYS A 50 14.57 2.84 -26.36
CA LYS A 50 13.36 3.53 -26.86
C LYS A 50 13.44 3.82 -28.37
N THR A 51 14.47 4.52 -28.80
CA THR A 51 14.62 4.88 -30.23
C THR A 51 14.78 3.68 -31.15
N PRO A 52 15.61 2.67 -30.85
CA PRO A 52 15.67 1.44 -31.64
C PRO A 52 14.32 0.72 -31.74
N LEU A 53 13.62 0.59 -30.61
CA LEU A 53 12.34 -0.11 -30.56
C LEU A 53 11.23 0.62 -31.32
N GLN A 54 11.15 1.94 -31.23
CA GLN A 54 10.20 2.73 -32.02
C GLN A 54 10.43 2.57 -33.53
N LYS A 55 11.69 2.49 -33.98
CA LYS A 55 12.01 2.22 -35.39
C LYS A 55 11.58 0.83 -35.84
N ILE A 56 11.72 -0.18 -34.98
CA ILE A 56 11.40 -1.58 -35.33
C ILE A 56 9.89 -1.84 -35.24
N LEU A 57 9.27 -1.41 -34.13
CA LEU A 57 7.89 -1.72 -33.80
C LEU A 57 6.88 -0.76 -34.43
N LYS A 58 7.32 0.45 -34.77
CA LYS A 58 6.48 1.52 -35.37
C LYS A 58 5.19 1.75 -34.59
N GLU A 59 4.04 1.64 -35.18
CA GLU A 59 2.72 1.86 -34.58
C GLU A 59 2.42 0.90 -33.40
N LYS A 60 3.04 -0.27 -33.37
CA LYS A 60 2.87 -1.27 -32.28
C LYS A 60 3.69 -0.97 -31.03
N TYR A 61 4.53 0.06 -31.05
CA TYR A 61 5.41 0.36 -29.90
C TYR A 61 4.60 0.66 -28.65
N GLU A 62 3.64 1.58 -28.75
CA GLU A 62 2.81 1.99 -27.61
C GLU A 62 1.95 0.83 -27.09
N ASP A 63 1.38 0.00 -27.98
CA ASP A 63 0.61 -1.18 -27.59
C ASP A 63 1.46 -2.16 -26.78
N ILE A 64 2.72 -2.38 -27.18
CA ILE A 64 3.62 -3.32 -26.52
C ILE A 64 4.13 -2.77 -25.17
N VAL A 65 4.41 -1.48 -25.10
CA VAL A 65 4.85 -0.85 -23.85
C VAL A 65 3.72 -0.82 -22.82
N ASN A 66 2.52 -0.46 -23.25
CA ASN A 66 1.35 -0.34 -22.39
C ASN A 66 0.68 -1.70 -22.05
N MET A 67 1.20 -2.82 -22.53
CA MET A 67 0.75 -4.13 -22.06
C MET A 67 1.04 -4.26 -20.57
N ASP A 68 0.01 -4.44 -19.76
CA ASP A 68 0.15 -4.78 -18.35
C ASP A 68 0.78 -6.17 -18.20
N ASN A 69 2.05 -6.19 -17.80
CA ASN A 69 2.83 -7.40 -17.56
C ASN A 69 3.81 -7.23 -16.38
N ASP A 70 3.60 -6.25 -15.53
CA ASP A 70 4.40 -6.11 -14.33
C ASP A 70 3.93 -7.11 -13.25
N LEU A 71 4.81 -7.38 -12.30
CA LEU A 71 4.50 -8.29 -11.20
C LEU A 71 3.68 -7.55 -10.15
N HIS A 72 2.51 -8.08 -9.84
CA HIS A 72 1.67 -7.57 -8.76
C HIS A 72 1.89 -8.43 -7.52
N LEU A 73 2.71 -7.93 -6.58
CA LEU A 73 3.10 -8.62 -5.35
C LEU A 73 2.40 -8.02 -4.11
N GLY A 74 1.24 -7.43 -4.30
CA GLY A 74 0.42 -6.75 -3.31
C GLY A 74 -0.21 -5.50 -3.89
N GLN A 75 -1.20 -4.96 -3.19
CA GLN A 75 -1.97 -3.79 -3.64
C GLN A 75 -2.09 -2.73 -2.55
N SER A 76 -1.56 -3.01 -1.36
CA SER A 76 -1.67 -2.08 -0.26
C SER A 76 -0.64 -0.97 -0.38
N TYR A 77 -0.93 0.10 0.33
CA TYR A 77 -0.03 1.22 0.46
C TYR A 77 1.33 0.85 1.10
N ILE A 78 1.36 -0.20 1.93
CA ILE A 78 2.59 -0.74 2.53
C ILE A 78 3.54 -1.21 1.43
N GLY A 79 3.01 -1.94 0.44
CA GLY A 79 3.80 -2.39 -0.71
C GLY A 79 4.37 -1.23 -1.52
N ARG A 80 3.61 -0.14 -1.70
CA ARG A 80 4.12 1.07 -2.38
C ARG A 80 5.19 1.77 -1.55
N PHE A 81 4.95 1.99 -0.26
CA PHE A 81 5.94 2.57 0.63
C PHE A 81 7.27 1.81 0.62
N SER A 82 7.22 0.48 0.65
CA SER A 82 8.42 -0.36 0.62
C SER A 82 9.25 -0.15 -0.65
N VAL A 83 8.59 0.02 -1.79
CA VAL A 83 9.24 0.30 -3.07
C VAL A 83 9.72 1.75 -3.12
N ASP A 84 8.95 2.74 -2.65
CA ASP A 84 9.39 4.15 -2.58
C ASP A 84 10.65 4.30 -1.71
N LEU A 85 10.71 3.62 -0.57
CA LEU A 85 11.89 3.60 0.29
C LEU A 85 13.10 2.96 -0.43
N PHE A 86 12.89 1.84 -1.11
CA PHE A 86 13.92 1.18 -1.91
C PHE A 86 14.43 2.08 -3.04
N GLU A 87 13.55 2.75 -3.76
CA GLU A 87 13.91 3.67 -4.83
C GLU A 87 14.66 4.89 -4.31
N LYS A 88 14.23 5.47 -3.18
CA LYS A 88 14.93 6.57 -2.50
C LYS A 88 16.36 6.19 -2.19
N LEU A 89 16.57 5.05 -1.52
CA LEU A 89 17.91 4.56 -1.16
C LEU A 89 18.76 4.26 -2.40
N SER A 90 18.16 3.69 -3.43
CA SER A 90 18.81 3.38 -4.70
C SER A 90 19.27 4.66 -5.43
N LYS A 91 18.43 5.70 -5.46
CA LYS A 91 18.78 7.01 -6.04
C LYS A 91 19.87 7.74 -5.25
N GLN A 92 19.97 7.51 -3.95
CA GLN A 92 21.09 7.97 -3.11
C GLN A 92 22.40 7.21 -3.39
N GLY A 93 22.39 6.21 -4.26
CA GLY A 93 23.56 5.41 -4.59
C GLY A 93 23.91 4.38 -3.52
N LYS A 94 23.01 4.11 -2.57
CA LYS A 94 23.20 3.06 -1.56
C LYS A 94 22.97 1.67 -2.19
N PHE A 95 23.73 0.68 -1.72
CA PHE A 95 23.44 -0.70 -2.07
C PHE A 95 22.27 -1.18 -1.23
N CYS A 96 21.18 -1.56 -1.90
CA CYS A 96 19.98 -2.03 -1.20
C CYS A 96 19.33 -3.22 -1.90
N LYS A 97 18.65 -4.04 -1.10
CA LYS A 97 17.72 -5.07 -1.57
C LYS A 97 16.40 -4.90 -0.84
N VAL A 98 15.31 -5.14 -1.54
CA VAL A 98 13.99 -5.31 -0.92
C VAL A 98 13.56 -6.76 -1.08
N TYR A 99 13.05 -7.34 0.00
CA TYR A 99 12.68 -8.75 0.09
C TYR A 99 11.18 -8.95 0.20
N SER A 100 10.65 -9.96 -0.50
CA SER A 100 9.28 -10.44 -0.36
C SER A 100 9.15 -11.89 -0.85
N ILE A 101 7.93 -12.42 -0.83
CA ILE A 101 7.56 -13.71 -1.41
C ILE A 101 7.25 -13.54 -2.90
N PHE A 102 7.63 -14.52 -3.71
CA PHE A 102 7.26 -14.59 -5.12
C PHE A 102 5.85 -15.19 -5.26
N TYR A 103 4.84 -14.34 -5.12
CA TYR A 103 3.45 -14.78 -5.24
C TYR A 103 3.10 -15.15 -6.67
N LYS A 104 2.39 -16.26 -6.86
CA LYS A 104 1.93 -16.75 -8.17
C LYS A 104 0.81 -15.91 -8.74
N ASN A 105 -0.05 -15.42 -7.86
CA ASN A 105 -1.18 -14.59 -8.20
C ASN A 105 -1.07 -13.23 -7.51
N SER A 106 -1.59 -12.20 -8.15
CA SER A 106 -1.93 -10.96 -7.48
C SER A 106 -3.04 -11.19 -6.45
N GLN A 107 -3.48 -10.14 -5.77
CA GLN A 107 -4.60 -10.25 -4.84
C GLN A 107 -5.82 -10.82 -5.57
N PHE A 108 -6.41 -10.07 -6.46
CA PHE A 108 -7.49 -10.47 -7.36
C PHE A 108 -7.75 -9.33 -8.38
N LYS A 109 -8.49 -9.64 -9.43
CA LYS A 109 -9.05 -8.64 -10.33
C LYS A 109 -10.49 -8.37 -9.92
N GLN A 110 -10.83 -7.09 -9.74
CA GLN A 110 -12.18 -6.64 -9.44
C GLN A 110 -13.03 -6.74 -10.72
N GLN A 111 -14.20 -7.34 -10.62
CA GLN A 111 -15.26 -7.28 -11.63
C GLN A 111 -16.53 -6.76 -10.98
N ILE A 112 -17.25 -5.91 -11.67
CA ILE A 112 -18.54 -5.43 -11.20
C ILE A 112 -19.64 -6.16 -11.95
N VAL A 113 -20.46 -6.91 -11.22
CA VAL A 113 -21.62 -7.64 -11.75
C VAL A 113 -22.83 -7.31 -10.90
N ASP A 114 -23.90 -6.84 -11.54
CA ASP A 114 -25.16 -6.48 -10.86
C ASP A 114 -24.95 -5.57 -9.61
N GLU A 115 -24.12 -4.54 -9.78
CA GLU A 115 -23.76 -3.56 -8.73
C GLU A 115 -22.99 -4.19 -7.53
N ASN A 116 -22.36 -5.34 -7.72
CA ASN A 116 -21.56 -6.00 -6.70
C ASN A 116 -20.12 -6.23 -7.19
N GLN A 117 -19.17 -6.11 -6.26
CA GLN A 117 -17.82 -6.55 -6.52
C GLN A 117 -17.74 -8.08 -6.49
N ILE A 118 -17.18 -8.65 -7.55
CA ILE A 118 -16.77 -10.06 -7.66
C ILE A 118 -15.27 -10.11 -7.83
N GLU A 119 -14.62 -11.03 -7.14
CA GLU A 119 -13.18 -11.25 -7.21
C GLU A 119 -12.88 -12.37 -8.20
N THR A 120 -11.99 -12.08 -9.15
CA THR A 120 -11.45 -13.07 -10.09
C THR A 120 -9.94 -13.18 -9.94
N ILE A 121 -9.39 -14.37 -10.20
CA ILE A 121 -7.94 -14.58 -10.06
C ILE A 121 -7.20 -13.77 -11.12
N PHE A 122 -6.19 -13.04 -10.68
CA PHE A 122 -5.24 -12.35 -11.54
C PHE A 122 -3.87 -13.02 -11.40
N ASN A 123 -3.50 -13.81 -12.39
CA ASN A 123 -2.20 -14.50 -12.40
C ASN A 123 -1.08 -13.50 -12.70
N ASN A 124 -0.02 -13.53 -11.91
CA ASN A 124 1.19 -12.78 -12.23
C ASN A 124 1.78 -13.24 -13.56
N PRO A 125 2.20 -12.31 -14.44
CA PRO A 125 2.73 -12.67 -15.73
C PRO A 125 4.02 -13.45 -15.59
N LYS A 126 4.12 -14.59 -16.30
CA LYS A 126 5.32 -15.44 -16.35
C LYS A 126 6.47 -14.81 -17.14
N THR A 127 6.27 -13.67 -17.74
CA THR A 127 7.13 -13.06 -18.77
C THR A 127 7.87 -11.81 -18.32
N SER A 128 7.78 -11.44 -17.04
CA SER A 128 8.53 -10.31 -16.48
C SER A 128 10.05 -10.57 -16.46
N VAL A 129 10.85 -9.50 -16.37
CA VAL A 129 12.32 -9.58 -16.31
C VAL A 129 12.74 -10.09 -14.94
N VAL A 130 12.60 -11.39 -14.71
CA VAL A 130 12.92 -12.07 -13.46
C VAL A 130 14.05 -13.08 -13.70
N PHE A 131 15.09 -13.01 -12.86
CA PHE A 131 16.23 -13.91 -12.89
C PHE A 131 16.11 -14.96 -11.79
N LYS A 132 15.91 -16.21 -12.16
CA LYS A 132 16.03 -17.32 -11.21
C LYS A 132 17.49 -17.60 -10.91
N ARG A 133 17.85 -17.58 -9.62
CA ARG A 133 19.23 -17.92 -9.18
C ARG A 133 19.45 -19.43 -9.15
N SER A 134 20.71 -19.83 -9.28
CA SER A 134 21.11 -21.25 -9.21
C SER A 134 21.20 -21.78 -7.78
N ASN A 135 21.49 -20.91 -6.80
CA ASN A 135 21.53 -21.28 -5.38
C ASN A 135 20.12 -21.29 -4.79
N GLU A 136 19.92 -22.22 -3.87
CA GLU A 136 18.68 -22.37 -3.08
C GLU A 136 19.11 -22.48 -1.61
N TYR A 137 18.28 -22.03 -0.67
CA TYR A 137 18.55 -22.15 0.77
C TYR A 137 17.75 -23.29 1.37
N ASP A 138 18.39 -24.04 2.30
CA ASP A 138 17.70 -25.02 3.13
C ASP A 138 17.05 -24.32 4.31
N ILE A 139 15.76 -24.46 4.44
CA ILE A 139 14.99 -23.93 5.56
C ILE A 139 14.07 -25.00 6.14
N GLU A 140 13.75 -24.87 7.42
CA GLU A 140 12.82 -25.75 8.11
C GLU A 140 11.45 -25.11 8.17
N LEU A 141 10.45 -25.81 7.63
CA LEU A 141 9.08 -25.35 7.64
C LEU A 141 8.15 -26.54 7.92
N ASP A 142 7.29 -26.43 8.93
CA ASP A 142 6.31 -27.46 9.29
C ASP A 142 6.97 -28.85 9.50
N ASN A 143 8.07 -28.89 10.26
CA ASN A 143 8.90 -30.08 10.52
C ASN A 143 9.53 -30.72 9.28
N ASN A 144 9.50 -30.07 8.14
CA ASN A 144 10.10 -30.53 6.90
C ASN A 144 11.24 -29.61 6.47
N LYS A 145 12.32 -30.22 5.91
CA LYS A 145 13.36 -29.45 5.23
C LYS A 145 12.92 -29.17 3.81
N ILE A 146 12.79 -27.91 3.47
CA ILE A 146 12.41 -27.45 2.14
C ILE A 146 13.50 -26.56 1.54
N LYS A 147 13.45 -26.38 0.23
CA LYS A 147 14.31 -25.42 -0.47
C LYS A 147 13.60 -24.10 -0.67
N SER A 148 14.26 -22.99 -0.36
CA SER A 148 13.85 -21.66 -0.75
C SER A 148 14.55 -21.27 -2.04
N ARG A 149 13.77 -21.09 -3.12
CA ARG A 149 14.25 -20.61 -4.43
C ARG A 149 14.33 -19.11 -4.43
N ILE A 150 15.32 -18.58 -5.13
CA ILE A 150 15.61 -17.15 -5.19
C ILE A 150 15.32 -16.62 -6.58
N TYR A 151 14.62 -15.49 -6.64
CA TYR A 151 14.31 -14.77 -7.85
C TYR A 151 14.70 -13.29 -7.68
N ASP A 152 15.47 -12.76 -8.63
CA ASP A 152 15.91 -11.38 -8.62
C ASP A 152 15.25 -10.58 -9.75
N ILE A 153 14.74 -9.41 -9.41
CA ILE A 153 14.35 -8.38 -10.36
C ILE A 153 15.36 -7.25 -10.20
N PRO A 154 16.20 -6.98 -11.19
CA PRO A 154 17.20 -5.91 -11.11
C PRO A 154 16.53 -4.55 -11.20
N TYR A 155 16.98 -3.63 -10.36
CA TYR A 155 16.61 -2.22 -10.42
C TYR A 155 17.86 -1.42 -10.84
N ILE A 156 17.83 -0.92 -12.07
CA ILE A 156 18.98 -0.25 -12.68
C ILE A 156 18.98 1.22 -12.29
N ASN A 157 20.03 1.65 -11.58
CA ASN A 157 20.29 3.04 -11.27
C ASN A 157 21.83 3.24 -11.23
N ARG A 158 22.35 4.22 -10.48
CA ARG A 158 23.80 4.41 -10.27
C ARG A 158 24.50 3.11 -9.84
N ASN A 159 23.83 2.32 -9.01
CA ASN A 159 24.19 0.94 -8.67
C ASN A 159 23.05 0.01 -9.11
N THR A 160 23.33 -1.25 -9.42
CA THR A 160 22.28 -2.22 -9.62
C THR A 160 21.84 -2.79 -8.28
N ASN A 161 20.63 -2.46 -7.89
CA ASN A 161 19.95 -2.97 -6.70
C ASN A 161 18.95 -4.07 -7.09
N PHE A 162 18.37 -4.77 -6.12
CA PHE A 162 17.53 -5.93 -6.41
C PHE A 162 16.26 -5.94 -5.59
N ILE A 163 15.17 -6.27 -6.27
CA ILE A 163 13.98 -6.81 -5.63
C ILE A 163 14.20 -8.32 -5.60
N ARG A 164 14.39 -8.89 -4.42
CA ARG A 164 14.64 -10.31 -4.22
C ARG A 164 13.43 -11.02 -3.64
N LEU A 165 12.98 -12.03 -4.36
CA LEU A 165 11.76 -12.76 -4.05
C LEU A 165 12.10 -14.22 -3.76
N PHE A 166 11.37 -14.81 -2.81
CA PHE A 166 11.53 -16.19 -2.43
C PHE A 166 10.30 -17.02 -2.73
N ALA A 167 10.50 -18.27 -3.18
CA ALA A 167 9.42 -19.24 -3.35
C ALA A 167 9.84 -20.61 -2.83
N PRO A 168 8.97 -21.30 -2.09
CA PRO A 168 9.27 -22.63 -1.60
C PRO A 168 9.32 -23.65 -2.74
N LYS A 169 10.11 -24.71 -2.52
CA LYS A 169 10.20 -25.86 -3.39
C LYS A 169 10.10 -27.11 -2.54
N ALA A 170 9.10 -27.91 -2.81
CA ALA A 170 9.02 -29.22 -2.19
C ALA A 170 10.28 -30.06 -2.50
N SER A 171 10.73 -30.83 -1.54
CA SER A 171 11.72 -31.88 -1.81
C SER A 171 11.08 -32.91 -2.75
N PRO A 172 11.79 -33.39 -3.77
CA PRO A 172 11.23 -34.35 -4.74
C PRO A 172 11.04 -35.77 -4.15
N ASN A 173 10.72 -35.88 -2.90
CA ASN A 173 10.35 -37.14 -2.29
C ASN A 173 8.95 -37.56 -2.73
N LEU A 174 8.85 -38.03 -3.96
CA LEU A 174 7.72 -38.86 -4.36
C LEU A 174 7.64 -40.00 -3.36
N ASN A 175 6.62 -39.98 -2.52
CA ASN A 175 6.37 -41.11 -1.64
C ASN A 175 5.87 -42.29 -2.51
N TYR A 176 6.84 -43.10 -2.99
CA TYR A 176 6.57 -44.21 -3.90
C TYR A 176 5.60 -45.20 -3.29
N GLU A 177 5.58 -45.36 -1.96
CA GLU A 177 4.64 -46.21 -1.25
C GLU A 177 3.20 -45.71 -1.37
N ASN A 178 3.00 -44.40 -1.23
CA ASN A 178 1.69 -43.78 -1.43
C ASN A 178 1.24 -43.83 -2.92
N PHE A 179 2.21 -43.72 -3.86
CA PHE A 179 1.91 -43.88 -5.26
C PHE A 179 1.41 -45.32 -5.59
N ILE A 180 2.11 -46.34 -5.11
CA ILE A 180 1.70 -47.72 -5.32
C ILE A 180 0.33 -48.03 -4.68
N ARG A 181 0.05 -47.41 -3.54
CA ARG A 181 -1.23 -47.58 -2.82
C ARG A 181 -2.37 -46.79 -3.44
N GLY A 182 -2.13 -46.03 -4.51
CA GLY A 182 -3.15 -45.20 -5.18
C GLY A 182 -3.62 -43.99 -4.38
N LYS A 183 -2.86 -43.59 -3.35
CA LYS A 183 -3.17 -42.46 -2.51
C LYS A 183 -2.63 -41.16 -3.14
N ILE A 184 -3.19 -40.77 -4.28
CA ILE A 184 -2.73 -39.66 -5.11
C ILE A 184 -2.77 -38.34 -4.34
N GLU A 185 -3.80 -38.10 -3.53
CA GLU A 185 -3.91 -36.87 -2.72
C GLU A 185 -2.80 -36.72 -1.70
N GLU A 186 -2.35 -37.83 -1.09
CA GLU A 186 -1.24 -37.81 -0.12
C GLU A 186 0.13 -37.58 -0.79
N ILE A 187 0.26 -37.88 -2.08
CA ILE A 187 1.51 -37.67 -2.84
C ILE A 187 1.76 -36.17 -3.05
N TYR A 188 0.71 -35.39 -3.31
CA TYR A 188 0.80 -33.97 -3.59
C TYR A 188 0.44 -33.10 -2.38
N SER A 189 0.08 -33.68 -1.24
CA SER A 189 -0.37 -32.91 -0.07
C SER A 189 0.68 -31.93 0.43
N GLU A 190 1.95 -32.35 0.46
CA GLU A 190 3.08 -31.51 0.88
C GLU A 190 3.39 -30.43 -0.16
N GLU A 191 3.38 -30.77 -1.44
CA GLU A 191 3.58 -29.82 -2.54
C GLU A 191 2.46 -28.78 -2.59
N ASN A 192 1.21 -29.19 -2.44
CA ASN A 192 0.05 -28.32 -2.38
C ASN A 192 0.09 -27.38 -1.17
N LYS A 193 0.54 -27.85 -0.01
CA LYS A 193 0.70 -27.04 1.19
C LYS A 193 1.79 -25.98 1.01
N LEU A 194 2.94 -26.36 0.47
CA LEU A 194 4.01 -25.41 0.17
C LEU A 194 3.62 -24.43 -0.93
N ASP A 195 2.87 -24.88 -1.92
CA ASP A 195 2.31 -24.04 -2.96
C ASP A 195 1.36 -22.98 -2.39
N SER A 196 0.59 -23.32 -1.35
CA SER A 196 -0.36 -22.37 -0.72
C SER A 196 0.34 -21.15 -0.12
N ILE A 197 1.62 -21.27 0.31
CA ILE A 197 2.42 -20.17 0.85
C ILE A 197 2.65 -19.06 -0.18
N CYS A 198 2.80 -19.41 -1.46
CA CYS A 198 3.06 -18.44 -2.52
C CYS A 198 1.88 -18.24 -3.49
N GLN A 199 0.68 -18.73 -3.17
CA GLN A 199 -0.48 -18.52 -4.05
C GLN A 199 -0.95 -17.08 -4.06
N PHE A 200 -1.22 -16.50 -2.87
CA PHE A 200 -1.76 -15.16 -2.70
C PHE A 200 -1.06 -14.41 -1.58
N VAL A 201 -0.99 -13.09 -1.70
CA VAL A 201 -0.45 -12.21 -0.65
C VAL A 201 -1.30 -12.29 0.61
N TYR A 202 -2.62 -12.19 0.46
CA TYR A 202 -3.55 -12.16 1.57
C TYR A 202 -4.26 -13.51 1.71
N THR A 203 -4.13 -14.11 2.89
CA THR A 203 -4.81 -15.35 3.27
C THR A 203 -6.07 -15.03 4.08
N PRO A 204 -7.12 -15.84 3.97
CA PRO A 204 -8.32 -15.67 4.79
C PRO A 204 -7.96 -15.71 6.28
N GLN A 205 -8.40 -14.71 7.05
CA GLN A 205 -8.16 -14.65 8.51
C GLN A 205 -9.35 -15.11 9.33
N ILE A 206 -10.40 -15.60 8.68
CA ILE A 206 -11.64 -16.05 9.31
C ILE A 206 -11.46 -17.41 9.98
N ASP A 207 -10.65 -18.29 9.37
CA ASP A 207 -10.44 -19.66 9.84
C ASP A 207 -8.99 -19.93 10.30
N GLU A 208 -8.81 -21.00 11.05
CA GLU A 208 -7.51 -21.40 11.59
C GLU A 208 -6.51 -21.80 10.49
N PHE A 209 -6.98 -22.33 9.37
CA PHE A 209 -6.12 -22.74 8.26
C PHE A 209 -5.52 -21.51 7.58
N GLY A 210 -6.31 -20.49 7.28
CA GLY A 210 -5.83 -19.25 6.69
C GLY A 210 -4.83 -18.52 7.59
N LYS A 211 -5.09 -18.46 8.91
CA LYS A 211 -4.14 -17.92 9.89
C LYS A 211 -2.83 -18.71 9.92
N TYR A 212 -2.92 -20.03 9.84
CA TYR A 212 -1.74 -20.89 9.82
C TYR A 212 -0.91 -20.70 8.53
N ILE A 213 -1.55 -20.59 7.37
CA ILE A 213 -0.85 -20.27 6.11
C ILE A 213 -0.16 -18.92 6.19
N LYS A 214 -0.80 -17.88 6.76
CA LYS A 214 -0.17 -16.58 7.00
C LYS A 214 1.09 -16.72 7.85
N PHE A 215 0.99 -17.46 8.95
CA PHE A 215 2.16 -17.72 9.80
C PHE A 215 3.28 -18.44 9.04
N LEU A 216 2.95 -19.44 8.22
CA LEU A 216 3.94 -20.14 7.39
C LEU A 216 4.59 -19.21 6.35
N GLN A 217 3.83 -18.30 5.75
CA GLN A 217 4.38 -17.26 4.87
C GLN A 217 5.39 -16.37 5.61
N GLN A 218 5.03 -15.89 6.80
CA GLN A 218 5.87 -15.02 7.64
C GLN A 218 7.18 -15.73 8.04
N LYS A 219 7.09 -16.99 8.48
CA LYS A 219 8.25 -17.79 8.85
C LYS A 219 9.13 -18.11 7.64
N PHE A 220 8.54 -18.55 6.53
CA PHE A 220 9.25 -18.84 5.29
C PHE A 220 10.05 -17.62 4.80
N LEU A 221 9.43 -16.46 4.81
CA LEU A 221 10.07 -15.21 4.40
C LEU A 221 11.23 -14.86 5.33
N ALA A 222 11.01 -14.91 6.64
CA ALA A 222 12.01 -14.56 7.64
C ALA A 222 13.28 -15.46 7.54
N ASP A 223 13.10 -16.76 7.48
CA ASP A 223 14.24 -17.70 7.38
C ASP A 223 14.98 -17.52 6.05
N SER A 224 14.25 -17.36 4.94
CA SER A 224 14.86 -17.15 3.62
C SER A 224 15.70 -15.88 3.56
N ILE A 225 15.21 -14.78 4.15
CA ILE A 225 15.93 -13.51 4.22
C ILE A 225 17.21 -13.64 5.04
N VAL A 226 17.11 -14.24 6.21
CA VAL A 226 18.27 -14.38 7.10
C VAL A 226 19.35 -15.25 6.45
N GLU A 227 18.97 -16.35 5.81
CA GLU A 227 19.92 -17.17 5.04
C GLU A 227 20.59 -16.36 3.91
N ASP A 228 19.84 -15.52 3.20
CA ASP A 228 20.38 -14.69 2.13
C ASP A 228 21.36 -13.64 2.65
N ILE A 229 20.99 -12.93 3.72
CA ILE A 229 21.85 -11.90 4.33
C ILE A 229 23.17 -12.52 4.82
N PHE A 230 23.10 -13.58 5.60
CA PHE A 230 24.31 -14.20 6.14
C PHE A 230 25.18 -14.84 5.05
N ASN A 231 24.58 -15.45 4.02
CA ASN A 231 25.34 -15.96 2.87
C ASN A 231 26.06 -14.86 2.09
N ASP A 232 25.41 -13.71 1.92
CA ASP A 232 26.05 -12.55 1.28
C ASP A 232 27.16 -11.95 2.17
N GLU A 233 26.88 -11.72 3.45
CA GLU A 233 27.83 -11.08 4.37
C GLU A 233 29.05 -11.97 4.66
N ILE A 234 28.86 -13.29 4.85
CA ILE A 234 29.98 -14.21 5.07
C ILE A 234 30.92 -14.28 3.87
N LYS A 235 30.41 -14.19 2.64
CA LYS A 235 31.24 -14.11 1.45
C LYS A 235 32.15 -12.88 1.43
N PHE A 236 31.70 -11.76 2.00
CA PHE A 236 32.46 -10.50 1.99
C PHE A 236 33.32 -10.30 3.22
N PHE A 237 32.83 -10.67 4.42
CA PHE A 237 33.47 -10.33 5.69
C PHE A 237 34.02 -11.56 6.45
N LYS A 238 33.78 -12.77 5.98
CA LYS A 238 34.23 -14.07 6.52
C LYS A 238 33.63 -14.48 7.87
N ASN A 239 33.16 -13.53 8.69
CA ASN A 239 32.49 -13.78 9.95
C ASN A 239 31.48 -12.66 10.26
N PRO A 240 30.51 -12.88 11.17
CA PRO A 240 29.53 -11.88 11.57
C PRO A 240 29.96 -10.98 12.72
N ASP A 241 31.28 -10.91 13.08
CA ASP A 241 31.72 -10.21 14.29
C ASP A 241 31.37 -8.70 14.31
N ASN A 242 31.44 -8.04 13.15
CA ASN A 242 31.12 -6.63 13.01
C ASN A 242 29.98 -6.40 12.01
N ILE A 243 29.02 -7.33 11.96
CA ILE A 243 27.92 -7.27 11.00
C ILE A 243 27.09 -5.99 11.17
N GLU A 244 26.97 -5.45 12.38
CA GLU A 244 26.28 -4.20 12.69
C GLU A 244 26.93 -2.96 12.07
N ASP A 245 28.20 -3.01 11.68
CA ASP A 245 28.89 -1.91 11.02
C ASP A 245 28.67 -1.93 9.50
N HIS A 246 28.08 -2.99 8.95
CA HIS A 246 27.99 -3.24 7.53
C HIS A 246 26.55 -3.30 6.99
N ILE A 247 25.57 -3.60 7.84
CA ILE A 247 24.19 -3.77 7.41
C ILE A 247 23.18 -3.01 8.25
N GLN A 248 22.08 -2.66 7.58
CA GLN A 248 20.85 -2.17 8.20
C GLN A 248 19.67 -2.95 7.63
N ILE A 249 18.75 -3.36 8.48
CA ILE A 249 17.52 -4.07 8.09
C ILE A 249 16.32 -3.22 8.49
N ASN A 250 15.57 -2.78 7.50
CA ASN A 250 14.38 -1.96 7.65
C ASN A 250 13.14 -2.84 7.62
N ILE A 251 12.40 -2.89 8.70
CA ILE A 251 11.10 -3.55 8.82
C ILE A 251 10.03 -2.50 8.55
N VAL A 252 9.11 -2.74 7.62
CA VAL A 252 8.07 -1.76 7.25
C VAL A 252 6.68 -2.10 7.78
N GLU A 253 6.52 -3.28 8.39
CA GLU A 253 5.26 -3.75 8.97
C GLU A 253 5.48 -4.80 10.04
N THR A 254 4.51 -5.00 10.93
CA THR A 254 4.62 -6.00 12.00
C THR A 254 4.53 -7.44 11.50
N ASN A 255 3.96 -7.68 10.32
CA ASN A 255 3.84 -9.00 9.69
C ASN A 255 5.20 -9.69 9.44
N VAL A 256 6.28 -8.95 9.34
CA VAL A 256 7.61 -9.51 9.05
C VAL A 256 8.53 -9.59 10.26
N VAL A 257 7.99 -9.44 11.47
CA VAL A 257 8.75 -9.41 12.74
C VAL A 257 9.57 -10.67 12.98
N LEU A 258 9.15 -11.82 12.45
CA LEU A 258 9.87 -13.09 12.62
C LEU A 258 11.30 -13.05 12.07
N VAL A 259 11.63 -12.09 11.21
CA VAL A 259 12.99 -11.88 10.73
C VAL A 259 13.97 -11.55 11.88
N ILE A 260 13.51 -10.85 12.93
CA ILE A 260 14.31 -10.56 14.13
C ILE A 260 14.63 -11.87 14.86
N ILE A 261 13.63 -12.73 15.04
CA ILE A 261 13.78 -14.02 15.73
C ILE A 261 14.74 -14.95 14.96
N ALA A 262 14.55 -15.06 13.64
CA ALA A 262 15.43 -15.85 12.78
C ALA A 262 16.86 -15.30 12.77
N PHE A 263 17.04 -13.97 12.78
CA PHE A 263 18.34 -13.33 12.83
C PHE A 263 19.06 -13.58 14.16
N LEU A 264 18.35 -13.49 15.28
CA LEU A 264 18.90 -13.84 16.60
C LEU A 264 19.32 -15.31 16.65
N GLN A 265 18.49 -16.24 16.17
CA GLN A 265 18.84 -17.65 16.10
C GLN A 265 20.13 -17.86 15.30
N LYS A 266 20.25 -17.21 14.15
CA LYS A 266 21.45 -17.33 13.32
C LYS A 266 22.72 -16.86 14.03
N LEU A 267 22.64 -15.78 14.82
CA LEU A 267 23.77 -15.33 15.65
C LEU A 267 24.10 -16.34 16.77
N LEU A 268 23.10 -16.93 17.42
CA LEU A 268 23.30 -17.98 18.41
C LEU A 268 23.98 -19.23 17.78
N ASP A 269 23.61 -19.59 16.55
CA ASP A 269 24.25 -20.70 15.80
C ASP A 269 25.72 -20.40 15.49
N PHE A 270 26.12 -19.14 15.37
CA PHE A 270 27.53 -18.71 15.26
C PHE A 270 28.26 -18.67 16.61
N GLY A 271 27.57 -19.00 17.72
CA GLY A 271 28.16 -19.09 19.06
C GLY A 271 28.14 -17.81 19.87
N TYR A 272 27.40 -16.78 19.46
CA TYR A 272 27.17 -15.62 20.31
C TYR A 272 26.24 -15.97 21.48
N ASP A 273 26.48 -15.37 22.65
CA ASP A 273 25.48 -15.38 23.72
C ASP A 273 24.27 -14.49 23.35
N PHE A 274 23.15 -14.73 24.00
CA PHE A 274 21.90 -14.04 23.68
C PHE A 274 21.99 -12.50 23.86
N GLU A 275 22.70 -12.04 24.89
CA GLU A 275 22.84 -10.60 25.19
C GLU A 275 23.60 -9.89 24.06
N LYS A 276 24.70 -10.46 23.58
CA LYS A 276 25.45 -9.92 22.43
C LYS A 276 24.66 -10.00 21.13
N ALA A 277 23.95 -11.10 20.90
CA ALA A 277 23.09 -11.24 19.74
C ALA A 277 22.00 -10.16 19.71
N LEU A 278 21.37 -9.90 20.86
CA LEU A 278 20.37 -8.85 21.02
C LEU A 278 20.98 -7.44 20.86
N GLU A 279 22.18 -7.18 21.40
CA GLU A 279 22.88 -5.91 21.18
C GLU A 279 23.13 -5.64 19.68
N LYS A 280 23.60 -6.65 18.94
CA LYS A 280 23.78 -6.54 17.49
C LYS A 280 22.46 -6.32 16.75
N SER A 281 21.42 -7.06 17.09
CA SER A 281 20.07 -6.87 16.55
C SER A 281 19.57 -5.44 16.77
N ASN A 282 19.69 -4.92 17.97
CA ASN A 282 19.29 -3.55 18.32
C ASN A 282 20.02 -2.47 17.49
N LYS A 283 21.22 -2.71 17.00
CA LYS A 283 21.97 -1.78 16.14
C LYS A 283 21.57 -1.89 14.67
N ILE A 284 21.12 -3.06 14.22
CA ILE A 284 20.88 -3.41 12.82
C ILE A 284 19.44 -3.10 12.38
N PHE A 285 18.46 -3.40 13.24
CA PHE A 285 17.06 -3.28 12.88
C PHE A 285 16.49 -1.89 13.10
N MET A 286 15.77 -1.39 12.11
CA MET A 286 14.96 -0.17 12.16
C MET A 286 13.53 -0.50 11.73
N TYR A 287 12.54 0.11 12.38
CA TYR A 287 11.14 -0.09 12.07
C TYR A 287 10.49 1.18 11.53
N TYR A 288 9.77 1.07 10.43
CA TYR A 288 8.94 2.12 9.86
C TYR A 288 7.47 1.85 10.18
N ASN A 289 6.92 2.61 11.11
CA ASN A 289 5.51 2.53 11.45
C ASN A 289 4.73 3.53 10.60
N ILE A 290 4.16 3.05 9.50
CA ILE A 290 3.44 3.89 8.53
C ILE A 290 1.94 3.92 8.75
N ASN A 291 1.40 3.09 9.64
CA ASN A 291 -0.02 2.96 9.94
C ASN A 291 -0.25 2.81 11.44
N LEU A 292 -1.21 3.54 11.98
CA LEU A 292 -1.53 3.59 13.41
C LEU A 292 -2.84 2.88 13.77
N HIS A 293 -3.45 2.19 12.83
CA HIS A 293 -4.67 1.43 13.06
C HIS A 293 -4.39 0.15 13.84
N ARG A 294 -5.39 -0.34 14.59
CA ARG A 294 -5.27 -1.56 15.40
C ARG A 294 -4.73 -2.77 14.62
N GLU A 295 -5.20 -2.93 13.38
CA GLU A 295 -4.81 -4.05 12.51
C GLU A 295 -3.32 -4.04 12.13
N SER A 296 -2.66 -2.89 12.26
CA SER A 296 -1.22 -2.75 12.00
C SER A 296 -0.34 -3.19 13.16
N PHE A 297 -0.95 -3.49 14.31
CA PHE A 297 -0.28 -3.99 15.51
C PHE A 297 -0.63 -5.46 15.68
N GLU A 298 0.03 -6.31 14.90
CA GLU A 298 -0.28 -7.74 14.85
C GLU A 298 -0.02 -8.44 16.17
N LEU A 299 -0.92 -9.34 16.52
CA LEU A 299 -0.81 -10.31 17.61
C LEU A 299 -0.73 -11.70 17.02
N MET A 300 0.42 -12.38 17.14
CA MET A 300 0.61 -13.74 16.64
C MET A 300 0.27 -14.77 17.70
N ASP A 301 -0.53 -15.75 17.33
CA ASP A 301 -0.91 -16.85 18.23
C ASP A 301 0.30 -17.74 18.55
N LEU A 302 0.62 -17.87 19.85
CA LEU A 302 1.73 -18.70 20.31
C LEU A 302 1.58 -20.18 19.98
N ARG A 303 0.36 -20.68 19.71
CA ARG A 303 0.14 -22.08 19.29
C ARG A 303 0.87 -22.38 17.98
N PHE A 304 0.97 -21.44 17.07
CA PHE A 304 1.71 -21.60 15.82
C PHE A 304 3.23 -21.46 16.04
N LEU A 305 3.62 -20.45 16.78
CA LEU A 305 5.02 -20.12 17.07
C LEU A 305 5.73 -21.24 17.86
N TYR A 306 5.05 -21.81 18.85
CA TYR A 306 5.61 -22.82 19.74
C TYR A 306 5.72 -24.23 19.13
N GLN A 307 5.30 -24.40 17.87
CA GLN A 307 5.62 -25.61 17.10
C GLN A 307 7.12 -25.69 16.75
N PHE A 308 7.85 -24.56 16.87
CA PHE A 308 9.28 -24.46 16.59
C PHE A 308 10.04 -24.13 17.88
N ASP A 309 10.84 -25.06 18.38
CA ASP A 309 11.53 -24.92 19.67
C ASP A 309 12.44 -23.70 19.72
N TYR A 310 13.16 -23.38 18.65
CA TYR A 310 14.02 -22.21 18.62
C TYR A 310 13.23 -20.89 18.71
N ILE A 311 12.08 -20.79 18.05
CA ILE A 311 11.20 -19.61 18.13
C ILE A 311 10.70 -19.44 19.56
N LYS A 312 10.18 -20.50 20.16
CA LYS A 312 9.72 -20.52 21.56
C LYS A 312 10.81 -20.04 22.51
N ASN A 313 12.03 -20.61 22.41
CA ASN A 313 13.14 -20.28 23.28
C ASN A 313 13.52 -18.80 23.16
N ILE A 314 13.66 -18.28 21.92
CA ILE A 314 14.02 -16.87 21.69
C ILE A 314 12.93 -15.93 22.18
N ILE A 315 11.65 -16.23 21.92
CA ILE A 315 10.53 -15.38 22.41
C ILE A 315 10.52 -15.31 23.94
N CYS A 316 10.74 -16.42 24.65
CA CYS A 316 10.82 -16.44 26.09
C CYS A 316 11.99 -15.57 26.59
N LEU A 317 13.19 -15.72 26.01
CA LEU A 317 14.36 -14.91 26.35
C LEU A 317 14.13 -13.41 26.08
N LEU A 318 13.53 -13.07 24.95
CA LEU A 318 13.17 -11.70 24.62
C LEU A 318 12.18 -11.10 25.63
N ASN A 319 11.15 -11.87 26.01
CA ASN A 319 10.15 -11.40 26.96
C ASN A 319 10.74 -11.17 28.37
N GLU A 320 11.58 -12.08 28.86
CA GLU A 320 12.28 -11.94 30.13
C GLU A 320 13.22 -10.73 30.14
N ASN A 321 14.00 -10.56 29.06
CA ASN A 321 14.93 -9.43 28.94
C ASN A 321 14.19 -8.10 28.76
N ALA A 322 13.08 -8.05 28.04
CA ALA A 322 12.26 -6.85 27.88
C ALA A 322 11.73 -6.38 29.25
N GLN A 323 11.16 -7.27 30.03
CA GLN A 323 10.66 -6.96 31.38
C GLN A 323 11.77 -6.50 32.32
N LYS A 324 12.92 -7.21 32.33
CA LYS A 324 14.09 -6.85 33.14
C LYS A 324 14.60 -5.43 32.83
N ASN A 325 14.47 -4.99 31.59
CA ASN A 325 14.93 -3.68 31.13
C ASN A 325 13.81 -2.62 31.08
N GLY A 326 12.63 -2.87 31.69
CA GLY A 326 11.56 -1.89 31.79
C GLY A 326 10.76 -1.63 30.50
N TYR A 327 10.82 -2.55 29.55
CA TYR A 327 9.96 -2.55 28.38
C TYR A 327 8.65 -3.30 28.66
N ALA A 328 7.66 -3.08 27.82
CA ALA A 328 6.39 -3.81 27.87
C ALA A 328 6.58 -5.31 27.62
N GLN A 329 5.66 -6.12 28.11
CA GLN A 329 5.66 -7.57 27.88
C GLN A 329 5.49 -7.87 26.40
N ILE A 330 6.33 -8.79 25.88
CA ILE A 330 6.27 -9.28 24.51
C ILE A 330 5.25 -10.43 24.37
N ILE A 331 5.10 -11.24 25.44
CA ILE A 331 4.08 -12.28 25.51
C ILE A 331 2.90 -11.77 26.33
N LYS A 332 1.70 -11.80 25.74
CA LYS A 332 0.48 -11.30 26.37
C LYS A 332 -0.71 -12.18 25.96
N ASP A 333 -1.43 -12.72 26.93
CA ASP A 333 -2.68 -13.50 26.73
C ASP A 333 -2.57 -14.60 25.62
N ASN A 334 -1.50 -15.39 25.65
CA ASN A 334 -1.17 -16.41 24.64
C ASN A 334 -0.86 -15.89 23.23
N PHE A 335 -0.55 -14.60 23.09
CA PHE A 335 -0.12 -13.98 21.86
C PHE A 335 1.28 -13.37 22.01
N LEU A 336 2.01 -13.37 20.91
CA LEU A 336 3.19 -12.54 20.72
C LEU A 336 2.72 -11.14 20.27
N ASP A 337 3.00 -10.13 21.07
CA ASP A 337 2.83 -8.73 20.69
C ASP A 337 3.99 -8.31 19.79
N CYS A 338 3.73 -8.25 18.48
CA CYS A 338 4.74 -7.97 17.47
C CYS A 338 5.33 -6.57 17.61
N PHE A 339 4.51 -5.57 17.98
CA PHE A 339 5.02 -4.21 18.17
C PHE A 339 5.96 -4.13 19.40
N ASN A 340 5.60 -4.76 20.51
CA ASN A 340 6.45 -4.76 21.71
C ASN A 340 7.78 -5.48 21.44
N LEU A 341 7.78 -6.56 20.66
CA LEU A 341 9.00 -7.23 20.22
C LEU A 341 9.87 -6.28 19.38
N ILE A 342 9.29 -5.66 18.36
CA ILE A 342 9.99 -4.69 17.51
C ILE A 342 10.54 -3.53 18.35
N ALA A 343 9.73 -2.94 19.20
CA ALA A 343 10.12 -1.82 20.03
C ALA A 343 11.29 -2.14 20.97
N PHE A 344 11.38 -3.39 21.43
CA PHE A 344 12.49 -3.87 22.25
C PHE A 344 13.75 -4.16 21.42
N ALA A 345 13.61 -4.86 20.30
CA ALA A 345 14.72 -5.43 19.55
C ALA A 345 15.22 -4.57 18.35
N THR A 346 14.76 -3.32 18.23
CA THR A 346 15.19 -2.40 17.15
C THR A 346 15.85 -1.14 17.69
N ASN A 347 16.65 -0.49 16.84
CA ASN A 347 17.33 0.77 17.15
C ASN A 347 16.34 1.93 17.23
N SER A 348 15.45 2.03 16.26
CA SER A 348 14.53 3.16 16.10
C SER A 348 13.21 2.74 15.49
N ILE A 349 12.18 3.54 15.79
CA ILE A 349 10.84 3.45 15.23
C ILE A 349 10.59 4.76 14.49
N MET A 350 10.48 4.70 13.16
CA MET A 350 10.28 5.87 12.32
C MET A 350 8.79 6.03 11.98
N VAL A 351 8.29 7.25 12.08
CA VAL A 351 6.94 7.64 11.67
C VAL A 351 7.00 8.80 10.68
N GLY A 352 5.98 8.97 9.84
CA GLY A 352 6.00 9.91 8.71
C GLY A 352 5.76 11.38 9.08
N SER A 353 5.34 11.69 10.31
CA SER A 353 5.04 13.05 10.75
C SER A 353 4.98 13.17 12.27
N ASP A 354 5.08 14.41 12.79
CA ASP A 354 4.85 14.71 14.20
C ASP A 354 3.40 14.37 14.62
N TYR A 355 2.44 14.50 13.73
CA TYR A 355 1.07 14.06 13.95
C TYR A 355 1.01 12.56 14.27
N GLN A 356 1.68 11.73 13.47
CA GLN A 356 1.74 10.29 13.71
C GLN A 356 2.50 9.96 14.98
N LYS A 357 3.63 10.64 15.26
CA LYS A 357 4.37 10.48 16.51
C LYS A 357 3.48 10.74 17.72
N LYS A 358 2.77 11.85 17.73
CA LYS A 358 1.82 12.20 18.79
C LYS A 358 0.72 11.15 18.96
N TYR A 359 0.21 10.62 17.83
CA TYR A 359 -0.81 9.57 17.85
C TYR A 359 -0.28 8.25 18.37
N LEU A 360 0.92 7.83 17.97
CA LEU A 360 1.56 6.61 18.44
C LEU A 360 1.81 6.68 19.96
N LEU A 361 2.33 7.82 20.45
CA LEU A 361 2.57 8.06 21.88
C LEU A 361 1.30 8.00 22.74
N ASN A 362 0.14 8.34 22.18
CA ASN A 362 -1.16 8.31 22.84
C ASN A 362 -2.04 7.13 22.38
N SER A 363 -1.47 6.13 21.71
CA SER A 363 -2.22 4.99 21.20
C SER A 363 -2.72 4.13 22.37
N LYS A 364 -3.97 3.69 22.25
CA LYS A 364 -4.55 2.70 23.18
C LYS A 364 -4.27 1.25 22.76
N TYR A 365 -3.63 1.05 21.62
CA TYR A 365 -3.36 -0.27 21.05
C TYR A 365 -1.97 -0.81 21.40
N VAL A 366 -1.06 0.08 21.77
CA VAL A 366 0.33 -0.26 22.10
C VAL A 366 0.73 0.39 23.42
N GLU A 367 1.61 -0.26 24.14
CA GLU A 367 2.16 0.25 25.40
C GLU A 367 3.48 0.97 25.12
N ILE A 368 3.48 2.29 25.23
CA ILE A 368 4.67 3.12 25.02
C ILE A 368 5.35 3.39 26.35
N THR A 369 6.44 2.69 26.61
CA THR A 369 7.33 2.99 27.76
C THR A 369 8.25 4.18 27.42
N LYS A 370 8.90 4.78 28.46
CA LYS A 370 9.88 5.85 28.24
C LYS A 370 11.04 5.42 27.33
N HIS A 371 11.42 4.16 27.37
CA HIS A 371 12.48 3.62 26.51
C HIS A 371 12.05 3.59 25.05
N VAL A 372 10.80 3.23 24.77
CA VAL A 372 10.21 3.22 23.43
C VAL A 372 10.03 4.64 22.90
N GLU A 373 9.54 5.57 23.75
CA GLU A 373 9.40 6.99 23.38
C GLU A 373 10.71 7.59 22.87
N GLY A 374 11.84 7.28 23.53
CA GLY A 374 13.18 7.72 23.12
C GLY A 374 13.65 7.18 21.77
N LYS A 375 13.07 6.09 21.29
CA LYS A 375 13.39 5.50 19.97
C LYS A 375 12.54 6.06 18.82
N ILE A 376 11.45 6.80 19.09
CA ILE A 376 10.52 7.27 18.05
C ILE A 376 11.07 8.52 17.37
N GLY A 377 11.51 8.34 16.13
CA GLY A 377 11.92 9.41 15.21
C GLY A 377 10.82 9.77 14.20
N VAL A 378 10.98 10.93 13.56
CA VAL A 378 10.11 11.38 12.47
C VAL A 378 10.94 11.45 11.20
N GLU A 379 10.45 10.83 10.13
CA GLU A 379 11.05 10.91 8.80
C GLU A 379 9.93 11.11 7.78
N THR A 380 9.99 12.20 7.03
CA THR A 380 9.03 12.45 5.96
C THR A 380 9.25 11.48 4.82
N TYR A 381 8.21 10.78 4.44
CA TYR A 381 8.23 9.84 3.32
C TYR A 381 7.96 10.56 2.01
N GLY A 382 8.71 10.22 0.97
CA GLY A 382 8.56 10.81 -0.33
C GLY A 382 7.69 9.98 -1.27
N PHE A 383 7.10 10.62 -2.27
CA PHE A 383 6.48 9.93 -3.41
C PHE A 383 7.46 9.83 -4.58
N ASN A 384 7.30 8.83 -5.43
CA ASN A 384 8.11 8.72 -6.64
C ASN A 384 7.70 9.80 -7.65
N ASP A 385 8.49 10.88 -7.70
CA ASP A 385 8.25 12.00 -8.61
C ASP A 385 8.41 11.59 -10.07
N ASP A 386 9.29 10.65 -10.42
CA ASP A 386 9.46 10.22 -11.81
C ASP A 386 8.19 9.54 -12.34
N LEU A 387 7.50 8.77 -11.49
CA LEU A 387 6.24 8.13 -11.83
C LEU A 387 5.12 9.14 -12.08
N PHE A 388 5.05 10.20 -11.24
CA PHE A 388 3.98 11.18 -11.29
C PHE A 388 4.34 12.45 -12.06
N TYR A 389 5.61 12.63 -12.45
CA TYR A 389 6.20 13.89 -12.90
C TYR A 389 6.26 14.08 -14.41
N LYS A 390 5.45 13.49 -15.24
CA LYS A 390 5.43 14.03 -16.63
C LYS A 390 4.70 15.38 -16.61
N SER A 391 5.47 16.40 -16.19
CA SER A 391 5.17 17.81 -15.99
C SER A 391 3.96 18.37 -16.73
N LEU A 392 3.13 19.06 -15.98
CA LEU A 392 2.33 20.17 -16.50
C LEU A 392 3.29 21.32 -16.88
N GLU A 393 3.94 21.22 -18.04
CA GLU A 393 4.71 22.32 -18.61
C GLU A 393 3.72 23.29 -19.27
N CYS A 394 3.30 24.33 -18.59
CA CYS A 394 2.59 25.44 -19.24
C CYS A 394 2.45 26.64 -18.31
N ASP A 395 2.52 27.83 -18.87
CA ASP A 395 2.22 29.11 -18.22
C ASP A 395 0.76 29.21 -17.70
N ASN A 396 -0.12 28.31 -18.17
CA ASN A 396 -1.51 28.21 -17.71
C ASN A 396 -1.87 26.75 -17.39
N LEU A 397 -1.79 26.40 -16.09
CA LEU A 397 -2.06 25.06 -15.59
C LEU A 397 -3.54 24.69 -15.73
N TYR A 398 -4.46 25.64 -15.61
CA TYR A 398 -5.89 25.41 -15.77
C TYR A 398 -6.20 24.85 -17.17
N SER A 399 -5.68 25.49 -18.23
CA SER A 399 -5.89 25.01 -19.59
C SER A 399 -5.22 23.65 -19.86
N SER A 400 -4.06 23.41 -19.27
CA SER A 400 -3.38 22.12 -19.35
C SER A 400 -4.20 21.01 -18.67
N LYS A 401 -4.79 21.31 -17.51
CA LYS A 401 -5.69 20.39 -16.79
C LYS A 401 -6.86 19.96 -17.66
N GLN A 402 -7.48 20.90 -18.38
CA GLN A 402 -8.58 20.61 -19.31
C GLN A 402 -8.18 19.63 -20.42
N LYS A 403 -6.94 19.74 -20.95
CA LYS A 403 -6.42 18.79 -21.94
C LYS A 403 -6.27 17.38 -21.34
N TYR A 404 -5.78 17.28 -20.10
CA TYR A 404 -5.64 15.97 -19.43
C TYR A 404 -6.98 15.35 -19.06
N LYS A 405 -7.99 16.14 -18.69
CA LYS A 405 -9.35 15.66 -18.49
C LYS A 405 -9.92 15.04 -19.76
N LYS A 406 -9.76 15.71 -20.92
CA LYS A 406 -10.16 15.13 -22.22
C LYS A 406 -9.43 13.81 -22.51
N LYS A 407 -8.11 13.79 -22.35
CA LYS A 407 -7.32 12.56 -22.55
C LYS A 407 -7.76 11.42 -21.64
N LEU A 408 -8.08 11.70 -20.38
CA LEU A 408 -8.60 10.70 -19.44
C LEU A 408 -9.92 10.14 -19.92
N VAL A 409 -10.86 11.01 -20.31
CA VAL A 409 -12.19 10.63 -20.82
C VAL A 409 -12.06 9.76 -22.07
N GLU A 410 -11.19 10.13 -23.02
CA GLU A 410 -10.93 9.37 -24.24
C GLU A 410 -10.25 8.01 -23.94
N LYS A 411 -9.17 8.02 -23.14
CA LYS A 411 -8.39 6.80 -22.83
C LYS A 411 -9.23 5.71 -22.14
N TYR A 412 -10.11 6.12 -21.23
CA TYR A 412 -10.94 5.18 -20.46
C TYR A 412 -12.37 5.06 -21.01
N SER A 413 -12.65 5.63 -22.21
CA SER A 413 -13.95 5.57 -22.88
C SER A 413 -15.11 5.98 -21.98
N LEU A 414 -14.93 7.05 -21.21
CA LEU A 414 -15.93 7.54 -20.27
C LEU A 414 -17.04 8.30 -20.99
N GLU A 415 -18.28 7.81 -20.89
CA GLU A 415 -19.40 8.37 -21.62
C GLU A 415 -20.01 9.60 -20.93
N ASN A 416 -20.37 10.61 -21.72
CA ASN A 416 -21.11 11.78 -21.28
C ASN A 416 -20.47 12.53 -20.10
N ILE A 417 -19.14 12.66 -20.09
CA ILE A 417 -18.40 13.42 -19.07
C ILE A 417 -18.17 14.85 -19.57
N ASN A 418 -18.55 15.81 -18.74
CA ASN A 418 -18.23 17.21 -18.96
C ASN A 418 -16.80 17.49 -18.49
N ASP A 419 -15.86 17.66 -19.42
CA ASP A 419 -14.45 17.93 -19.14
C ASP A 419 -14.21 19.29 -18.44
N LYS A 420 -15.20 20.20 -18.43
CA LYS A 420 -15.16 21.46 -17.69
C LYS A 420 -15.68 21.35 -16.26
N SER A 421 -16.26 20.20 -15.89
CA SER A 421 -16.70 19.97 -14.50
C SER A 421 -15.51 19.84 -13.56
N ILE A 422 -15.73 20.03 -12.26
CA ILE A 422 -14.74 19.65 -11.24
C ILE A 422 -14.54 18.14 -11.28
N PHE A 423 -13.30 17.66 -11.48
CA PHE A 423 -12.96 16.24 -11.32
C PHE A 423 -12.56 16.02 -9.86
N ASN A 424 -13.51 15.49 -9.09
CA ASN A 424 -13.36 15.19 -7.66
C ASN A 424 -13.12 13.69 -7.50
N MET A 425 -11.98 13.29 -6.95
CA MET A 425 -11.53 11.91 -6.97
C MET A 425 -11.24 11.36 -5.57
N GLN A 426 -11.70 10.13 -5.31
CA GLN A 426 -11.31 9.32 -4.16
C GLN A 426 -10.93 7.92 -4.65
N LEU A 427 -9.64 7.72 -4.87
CA LEU A 427 -9.07 6.53 -5.50
C LEU A 427 -8.16 5.83 -4.49
N SER A 428 -8.68 4.83 -3.82
CA SER A 428 -7.94 3.97 -2.87
C SER A 428 -8.81 2.78 -2.49
N ASP A 429 -8.18 1.67 -2.08
CA ASP A 429 -8.90 0.52 -1.56
C ASP A 429 -9.89 0.91 -0.48
N PHE A 430 -11.04 0.27 -0.49
CA PHE A 430 -12.12 0.58 0.43
C PHE A 430 -11.79 0.10 1.84
N HIS A 431 -11.95 1.02 2.80
CA HIS A 431 -11.84 0.75 4.21
C HIS A 431 -12.67 1.76 5.02
N GLU A 432 -13.33 1.35 6.08
CA GLU A 432 -14.15 2.25 6.93
C GLU A 432 -13.38 3.51 7.35
N GLY A 433 -12.14 3.35 7.78
CA GLY A 433 -11.29 4.45 8.21
C GLY A 433 -10.86 5.42 7.12
N LYS A 434 -10.98 5.06 5.84
CA LYS A 434 -10.77 5.98 4.69
C LYS A 434 -12.03 6.75 4.33
N ARG A 435 -13.14 6.43 4.96
CA ARG A 435 -14.44 7.12 4.90
C ARG A 435 -15.02 7.32 3.50
N GLN A 436 -14.89 6.31 2.60
CA GLN A 436 -15.58 6.36 1.31
C GLN A 436 -17.11 6.49 1.49
N ALA A 437 -17.68 5.89 2.55
CA ALA A 437 -19.10 6.05 2.86
C ALA A 437 -19.50 7.52 3.09
N LEU A 438 -18.65 8.34 3.73
CA LEU A 438 -18.87 9.77 3.90
C LEU A 438 -19.04 10.49 2.55
N ASN A 439 -18.15 10.17 1.60
CA ASN A 439 -18.19 10.77 0.27
C ASN A 439 -19.40 10.28 -0.55
N VAL A 440 -19.74 8.99 -0.47
CA VAL A 440 -20.96 8.44 -1.12
C VAL A 440 -22.21 9.11 -0.56
N PHE A 441 -22.31 9.32 0.76
CA PHE A 441 -23.43 10.03 1.38
C PHE A 441 -23.51 11.50 0.94
N TYR A 442 -22.37 12.16 0.75
CA TYR A 442 -22.34 13.50 0.20
C TYR A 442 -22.88 13.58 -1.23
N ILE A 443 -22.51 12.65 -2.08
CA ILE A 443 -23.01 12.57 -3.45
C ILE A 443 -24.51 12.28 -3.47
N LEU A 444 -24.98 11.38 -2.59
CA LEU A 444 -26.40 11.11 -2.39
C LEU A 444 -27.17 12.37 -1.93
N TYR A 445 -26.61 13.11 -0.97
CA TYR A 445 -27.17 14.38 -0.51
C TYR A 445 -27.33 15.39 -1.65
N LEU A 446 -26.32 15.54 -2.49
CA LEU A 446 -26.41 16.41 -3.67
C LEU A 446 -27.46 15.93 -4.66
N TYR A 447 -27.54 14.63 -4.90
CA TYR A 447 -28.53 14.06 -5.79
C TYR A 447 -29.94 14.32 -5.29
N LEU A 448 -30.23 14.07 -4.02
CA LEU A 448 -31.53 14.35 -3.41
C LEU A 448 -31.87 15.84 -3.42
N LYS A 449 -30.91 16.73 -3.16
CA LYS A 449 -31.11 18.19 -3.30
C LYS A 449 -31.51 18.59 -4.72
N LEU A 450 -30.90 17.98 -5.72
CA LEU A 450 -31.23 18.27 -7.12
C LEU A 450 -32.57 17.63 -7.54
N LYS A 451 -32.95 16.51 -6.93
CA LYS A 451 -34.28 15.91 -7.12
C LYS A 451 -35.38 16.79 -6.51
N ASP A 452 -35.14 17.35 -5.33
CA ASP A 452 -36.07 18.28 -4.67
C ASP A 452 -36.22 19.60 -5.46
N ASN A 453 -35.08 20.14 -5.92
CA ASN A 453 -35.07 21.33 -6.77
C ASN A 453 -33.98 21.26 -7.83
N VAL A 454 -34.36 20.90 -9.05
CA VAL A 454 -33.43 20.79 -10.19
C VAL A 454 -32.77 22.13 -10.56
N ASN A 455 -33.34 23.26 -10.19
CA ASN A 455 -32.78 24.59 -10.45
C ASN A 455 -31.71 25.00 -9.43
N THR A 456 -31.42 24.17 -8.43
CA THR A 456 -30.32 24.41 -7.48
C THR A 456 -29.03 24.66 -8.24
N ILE A 457 -28.41 25.82 -7.95
CA ILE A 457 -27.16 26.23 -8.59
C ILE A 457 -26.01 25.50 -7.91
N ILE A 458 -25.34 24.65 -8.66
CA ILE A 458 -24.10 23.97 -8.27
C ILE A 458 -23.08 24.06 -9.41
N THR A 459 -21.80 24.05 -9.06
CA THR A 459 -20.72 23.89 -10.05
C THR A 459 -20.74 22.47 -10.56
N PRO A 460 -20.82 22.23 -11.90
CA PRO A 460 -20.79 20.88 -12.43
C PRO A 460 -19.62 20.07 -11.87
N THR A 461 -19.89 18.87 -11.35
CA THR A 461 -18.89 18.03 -10.71
C THR A 461 -19.00 16.59 -11.18
N THR A 462 -17.88 16.01 -11.61
CA THR A 462 -17.74 14.59 -11.88
C THR A 462 -16.96 13.96 -10.73
N PHE A 463 -17.61 13.06 -10.02
CA PHE A 463 -17.01 12.28 -8.95
C PHE A 463 -16.45 11.00 -9.49
N PHE A 464 -15.19 10.70 -9.16
CA PHE A 464 -14.53 9.43 -9.44
C PHE A 464 -14.26 8.72 -8.12
N ILE A 465 -14.87 7.58 -7.92
CA ILE A 465 -14.62 6.71 -6.76
C ILE A 465 -14.11 5.40 -7.30
N GLY A 466 -13.01 4.90 -6.75
CA GLY A 466 -12.41 3.64 -7.19
C GLY A 466 -11.57 3.00 -6.11
N GLY A 467 -11.41 1.71 -6.22
CA GLY A 467 -10.67 0.87 -5.29
C GLY A 467 -11.36 -0.46 -5.07
N MET A 468 -10.64 -1.39 -4.50
CA MET A 468 -11.12 -2.73 -4.20
C MET A 468 -11.45 -2.85 -2.71
N SER A 469 -12.28 -3.81 -2.37
CA SER A 469 -12.52 -4.23 -0.99
C SER A 469 -11.95 -5.63 -0.79
N SER A 470 -11.41 -5.92 0.39
CA SER A 470 -11.08 -7.29 0.76
C SER A 470 -12.27 -8.22 0.62
N PHE A 471 -11.99 -9.48 0.27
CA PHE A 471 -13.01 -10.51 0.00
C PHE A 471 -14.05 -10.63 1.11
N ASP A 472 -13.63 -10.57 2.37
CA ASP A 472 -14.44 -10.79 3.56
C ASP A 472 -14.95 -9.50 4.22
N TYR A 473 -14.66 -8.31 3.64
CA TYR A 473 -15.01 -7.03 4.25
C TYR A 473 -16.40 -6.53 3.81
N LEU A 474 -17.42 -7.06 4.45
CA LEU A 474 -18.82 -6.81 4.09
C LEU A 474 -19.20 -5.32 4.03
N PHE A 475 -18.82 -4.51 5.01
CA PHE A 475 -19.13 -3.07 5.04
C PHE A 475 -18.62 -2.36 3.78
N CYS A 476 -17.37 -2.64 3.39
CA CYS A 476 -16.77 -2.02 2.22
C CYS A 476 -17.41 -2.51 0.91
N LYS A 477 -17.72 -3.80 0.80
CA LYS A 477 -18.45 -4.35 -0.35
C LYS A 477 -19.82 -3.71 -0.52
N LYS A 478 -20.55 -3.53 0.57
CA LYS A 478 -21.85 -2.82 0.58
C LYS A 478 -21.71 -1.35 0.22
N THR A 479 -20.64 -0.69 0.67
CA THR A 479 -20.34 0.70 0.28
C THR A 479 -20.06 0.81 -1.21
N ILE A 480 -19.37 -0.17 -1.81
CA ILE A 480 -19.16 -0.26 -3.27
C ILE A 480 -20.51 -0.44 -3.98
N SER A 481 -21.35 -1.37 -3.52
CA SER A 481 -22.68 -1.60 -4.10
C SER A 481 -23.54 -0.34 -4.05
N LEU A 482 -23.59 0.35 -2.91
CA LEU A 482 -24.31 1.62 -2.77
C LEU A 482 -23.76 2.70 -3.74
N CYS A 483 -22.44 2.79 -3.88
CA CYS A 483 -21.80 3.71 -4.82
C CYS A 483 -22.21 3.41 -6.27
N LEU A 484 -22.25 2.15 -6.66
CA LEU A 484 -22.62 1.71 -8.01
C LEU A 484 -24.10 1.95 -8.28
N GLY A 485 -24.98 1.63 -7.32
CA GLY A 485 -26.42 1.93 -7.41
C GLY A 485 -26.68 3.42 -7.58
N LEU A 486 -25.97 4.25 -6.78
CA LEU A 486 -26.05 5.72 -6.91
C LEU A 486 -25.53 6.22 -8.25
N SER A 487 -24.41 5.66 -8.73
CA SER A 487 -23.84 5.96 -10.05
C SER A 487 -24.86 5.72 -11.17
N LYS A 488 -25.50 4.57 -11.14
CA LYS A 488 -26.53 4.21 -12.13
C LYS A 488 -27.73 5.18 -12.11
N MET A 489 -28.21 5.55 -10.93
CA MET A 489 -29.33 6.51 -10.79
C MET A 489 -28.98 7.89 -11.31
N ILE A 490 -27.83 8.45 -10.87
CA ILE A 490 -27.37 9.78 -11.30
C ILE A 490 -27.15 9.81 -12.80
N ASN A 491 -26.44 8.82 -13.34
CA ASN A 491 -26.02 8.81 -14.74
C ASN A 491 -27.17 8.53 -15.72
N SER A 492 -28.29 7.97 -15.26
CA SER A 492 -29.51 7.78 -16.05
C SER A 492 -30.50 8.97 -15.92
N ASP A 493 -30.35 9.83 -14.94
CA ASP A 493 -31.24 10.99 -14.73
C ASP A 493 -30.86 12.15 -15.66
N LYS A 494 -31.63 12.32 -16.75
CA LYS A 494 -31.36 13.32 -17.78
C LYS A 494 -31.32 14.76 -17.31
N LEU A 495 -31.99 15.09 -16.19
CA LEU A 495 -32.04 16.45 -15.64
C LEU A 495 -30.85 16.75 -14.72
N ILE A 496 -30.27 15.71 -14.12
CA ILE A 496 -29.24 15.86 -13.09
C ILE A 496 -27.85 15.51 -13.62
N GLN A 497 -27.73 14.58 -14.58
CA GLN A 497 -26.44 14.11 -15.11
C GLN A 497 -25.52 15.19 -15.69
N GLU A 498 -26.08 16.35 -16.09
CA GLU A 498 -25.30 17.52 -16.55
C GLU A 498 -24.70 18.33 -15.38
N LYS A 499 -25.23 18.15 -14.17
CA LYS A 499 -24.79 18.86 -12.96
C LYS A 499 -23.85 18.04 -12.11
N ILE A 500 -24.19 16.77 -11.91
CA ILE A 500 -23.33 15.81 -11.21
C ILE A 500 -23.23 14.51 -11.99
N LYS A 501 -22.06 13.90 -11.94
CA LYS A 501 -21.78 12.61 -12.53
C LYS A 501 -21.03 11.77 -11.52
N LEU A 502 -21.29 10.47 -11.48
CA LEU A 502 -20.54 9.53 -10.61
C LEU A 502 -19.99 8.39 -11.45
N VAL A 503 -18.67 8.27 -11.45
CA VAL A 503 -17.92 7.24 -12.17
C VAL A 503 -17.26 6.34 -11.14
N PHE A 504 -17.58 5.05 -11.15
CA PHE A 504 -16.82 4.06 -10.41
C PHE A 504 -15.67 3.54 -11.28
N VAL A 505 -14.45 3.60 -10.75
CA VAL A 505 -13.24 3.19 -11.47
C VAL A 505 -12.85 1.79 -11.02
N GLU A 506 -13.11 0.81 -11.87
CA GLU A 506 -12.74 -0.58 -11.62
C GLU A 506 -11.24 -0.79 -11.72
N ASN A 507 -10.70 -1.69 -10.89
CA ASN A 507 -9.30 -2.08 -10.94
C ASN A 507 -8.37 -0.86 -11.01
N ILE A 508 -8.61 0.12 -10.13
CA ILE A 508 -7.69 1.24 -10.02
C ILE A 508 -6.40 0.76 -9.36
N MET A 509 -5.38 0.63 -10.15
CA MET A 509 -4.05 0.23 -9.77
C MET A 509 -3.08 1.39 -9.98
N LEU A 510 -1.87 1.25 -9.50
CA LEU A 510 -0.87 2.32 -9.52
C LEU A 510 -0.53 2.79 -10.95
N ASP A 511 -0.51 1.88 -11.92
CA ASP A 511 -0.29 2.16 -13.35
C ASP A 511 -1.26 3.21 -13.93
N LYS A 512 -2.48 3.27 -13.40
CA LYS A 512 -3.52 4.23 -13.81
C LYS A 512 -3.44 5.55 -13.04
N MET A 513 -2.91 5.54 -11.82
CA MET A 513 -2.89 6.71 -10.93
C MET A 513 -2.28 7.98 -11.56
N PRO A 514 -1.19 7.93 -12.34
CA PRO A 514 -0.63 9.12 -12.98
C PRO A 514 -1.59 9.81 -13.96
N ASP A 515 -2.42 9.08 -14.69
CA ASP A 515 -3.42 9.67 -15.59
C ASP A 515 -4.51 10.40 -14.81
N PHE A 516 -5.00 9.77 -13.75
CA PHE A 516 -6.00 10.37 -12.86
C PHE A 516 -5.43 11.60 -12.12
N ALA A 517 -4.19 11.54 -11.61
CA ALA A 517 -3.56 12.65 -10.93
C ALA A 517 -3.44 13.89 -11.83
N LYS A 518 -3.09 13.73 -13.12
CA LYS A 518 -3.01 14.82 -14.10
C LYS A 518 -4.36 15.47 -14.37
N ALA A 519 -5.45 14.69 -14.33
CA ALA A 519 -6.80 15.18 -14.60
C ALA A 519 -7.56 15.63 -13.34
N CYS A 520 -7.11 15.29 -12.16
CA CYS A 520 -7.79 15.52 -10.89
C CYS A 520 -7.75 17.00 -10.47
N ASP A 521 -8.89 17.59 -10.16
CA ASP A 521 -8.97 18.93 -9.54
C ASP A 521 -8.91 18.84 -8.02
N VAL A 522 -9.68 17.92 -7.44
CA VAL A 522 -9.78 17.73 -5.98
C VAL A 522 -9.59 16.25 -5.65
N PHE A 523 -8.58 15.96 -4.86
CA PHE A 523 -8.32 14.62 -4.36
C PHE A 523 -8.78 14.51 -2.91
N ASN A 524 -9.72 13.59 -2.66
CA ASN A 524 -10.24 13.32 -1.32
C ASN A 524 -9.31 12.36 -0.58
N TYR A 525 -8.53 12.90 0.32
CA TYR A 525 -7.77 12.16 1.31
C TYR A 525 -8.35 12.44 2.68
N ILE A 526 -9.36 11.67 3.07
CA ILE A 526 -10.19 11.93 4.24
C ILE A 526 -10.08 10.83 5.32
N PRO A 527 -8.87 10.40 5.71
CA PRO A 527 -8.72 9.34 6.69
C PRO A 527 -9.26 9.78 8.06
N TYR A 528 -9.82 8.84 8.81
CA TYR A 528 -10.07 9.06 10.22
C TYR A 528 -8.74 8.96 10.99
N LYS A 529 -8.59 9.76 12.00
CA LYS A 529 -7.40 9.92 12.90
C LYS A 529 -6.32 8.82 12.82
N ASN A 530 -6.66 7.58 13.18
CA ASN A 530 -5.73 6.45 13.24
C ASN A 530 -5.46 5.82 11.87
N PHE A 531 -6.26 6.17 10.85
CA PHE A 531 -6.13 5.72 9.47
C PHE A 531 -5.31 6.67 8.60
N ASP A 532 -4.69 7.66 9.21
CA ASP A 532 -3.69 8.45 8.53
C ASP A 532 -2.45 7.58 8.27
N ILE A 533 -2.54 6.82 7.21
CA ILE A 533 -1.40 6.11 6.64
C ILE A 533 -0.46 7.20 6.13
N SER A 534 0.84 7.03 6.27
CA SER A 534 1.84 7.93 5.69
C SER A 534 1.78 7.87 4.15
N ASN A 535 0.62 8.27 3.63
CA ASN A 535 0.28 8.13 2.22
C ASN A 535 0.93 9.25 1.41
N THR A 536 1.69 8.87 0.42
CA THR A 536 2.36 9.81 -0.49
C THR A 536 1.48 10.25 -1.66
N TYR A 537 0.34 9.59 -1.92
CA TYR A 537 -0.57 9.96 -3.00
C TYR A 537 -1.09 11.41 -2.93
N PRO A 538 -1.50 11.96 -1.77
CA PRO A 538 -1.91 13.36 -1.71
C PRO A 538 -0.85 14.31 -2.26
N TYR A 539 0.43 14.07 -1.92
CA TYR A 539 1.54 14.89 -2.44
C TYR A 539 1.76 14.69 -3.94
N ALA A 540 1.63 13.46 -4.43
CA ALA A 540 1.72 13.14 -5.84
C ALA A 540 0.59 13.82 -6.66
N PHE A 541 -0.63 13.84 -6.15
CA PHE A 541 -1.74 14.57 -6.76
C PHE A 541 -1.54 16.08 -6.71
N MET A 542 -1.06 16.63 -5.58
CA MET A 542 -0.68 18.05 -5.47
C MET A 542 0.42 18.43 -6.46
N ASN A 543 1.38 17.54 -6.72
CA ASN A 543 2.43 17.75 -7.71
C ASN A 543 1.90 17.86 -9.15
N ASN A 544 0.67 17.43 -9.37
CA ASN A 544 -0.09 17.60 -10.60
C ASN A 544 -1.14 18.72 -10.49
N GLY A 545 -1.02 19.62 -9.53
CA GLY A 545 -1.90 20.77 -9.33
C GLY A 545 -3.25 20.46 -8.71
N SER A 546 -3.46 19.26 -8.16
CA SER A 546 -4.71 18.94 -7.47
C SER A 546 -4.79 19.62 -6.11
N PHE A 547 -6.01 19.92 -5.70
CA PHE A 547 -6.33 20.34 -4.33
C PHE A 547 -6.60 19.11 -3.48
N ILE A 548 -6.28 19.19 -2.19
CA ILE A 548 -6.54 18.09 -1.26
C ILE A 548 -7.69 18.47 -0.34
N LEU A 549 -8.72 17.63 -0.33
CA LEU A 549 -9.78 17.68 0.68
C LEU A 549 -9.44 16.65 1.75
N THR A 550 -9.26 17.11 2.97
CA THR A 550 -8.82 16.25 4.07
C THR A 550 -9.46 16.63 5.41
N SER A 551 -9.21 15.80 6.41
CA SER A 551 -9.54 16.07 7.82
C SER A 551 -8.26 16.35 8.62
N ASN A 552 -8.24 16.07 9.91
CA ASN A 552 -7.02 16.04 10.69
C ASN A 552 -6.14 14.87 10.24
N SER A 553 -5.02 15.18 9.61
CA SER A 553 -4.14 14.19 9.00
C SER A 553 -2.69 14.72 8.96
N SER A 554 -1.75 13.81 8.72
CA SER A 554 -0.33 14.16 8.50
C SER A 554 -0.17 15.12 7.33
N VAL A 555 -0.95 14.95 6.26
CA VAL A 555 -0.95 15.85 5.10
C VAL A 555 -1.35 17.26 5.51
N TYR A 556 -2.42 17.40 6.31
CA TYR A 556 -2.83 18.70 6.80
C TYR A 556 -1.77 19.33 7.71
N GLU A 557 -1.21 18.58 8.65
CA GLU A 557 -0.18 19.08 9.56
C GLU A 557 1.06 19.55 8.80
N ASN A 558 1.58 18.72 7.90
CA ASN A 558 2.75 19.06 7.08
C ASN A 558 2.53 20.29 6.20
N MET A 559 1.28 20.56 5.78
CA MET A 559 0.92 21.69 4.93
C MET A 559 0.42 22.91 5.73
N SER A 560 -0.09 22.75 6.95
CA SER A 560 -0.68 23.82 7.76
C SER A 560 0.29 24.96 8.11
N LEU A 561 1.59 24.66 8.12
CA LEU A 561 2.66 25.64 8.32
C LEU A 561 2.85 26.57 7.12
N LEU A 562 2.25 26.24 5.97
CA LEU A 562 2.36 26.97 4.71
C LEU A 562 1.04 27.71 4.46
N LYS A 563 1.11 29.02 4.32
CA LYS A 563 -0.07 29.85 4.05
C LYS A 563 -0.47 29.78 2.58
N ASP A 564 -1.78 29.94 2.30
CA ASP A 564 -2.33 30.05 0.95
C ASP A 564 -2.04 28.85 0.04
N ILE A 565 -2.37 27.65 0.51
CA ILE A 565 -2.24 26.40 -0.22
C ILE A 565 -3.63 25.80 -0.53
N GLY A 566 -3.66 24.94 -1.55
CA GLY A 566 -4.87 24.26 -1.97
C GLY A 566 -5.22 23.03 -1.13
N VAL A 567 -5.16 23.14 0.20
CA VAL A 567 -5.63 22.11 1.11
C VAL A 567 -6.87 22.58 1.83
N PHE A 568 -7.97 21.87 1.63
CA PHE A 568 -9.25 22.10 2.28
C PHE A 568 -9.43 21.11 3.42
N LYS A 569 -9.52 21.65 4.63
CA LYS A 569 -9.77 20.85 5.83
C LYS A 569 -11.21 21.01 6.27
N PHE A 570 -11.88 19.91 6.61
CA PHE A 570 -13.11 19.92 7.40
C PHE A 570 -12.81 19.51 8.84
N ASP A 571 -13.51 20.17 9.78
CA ASP A 571 -13.34 19.87 11.19
C ASP A 571 -14.13 18.63 11.60
N GLU A 572 -13.49 17.80 12.42
CA GLU A 572 -14.10 16.65 13.05
C GLU A 572 -14.59 17.09 14.43
N GLU A 573 -15.87 17.37 14.55
CA GLU A 573 -16.44 17.73 15.84
C GLU A 573 -16.47 16.49 16.75
N ASN A 574 -15.94 16.63 17.96
CA ASN A 574 -15.97 15.59 19.00
C ASN A 574 -17.30 15.68 19.77
N PHE A 575 -18.44 15.64 19.10
CA PHE A 575 -19.73 15.66 19.79
C PHE A 575 -20.26 14.26 20.04
N ALA A 576 -20.78 14.07 21.26
CA ALA A 576 -21.46 12.86 21.68
C ALA A 576 -22.85 12.67 21.00
N ASN A 577 -23.27 13.63 20.17
CA ASN A 577 -24.56 13.62 19.48
C ASN A 577 -24.36 13.37 17.99
N THR A 578 -24.92 12.29 17.51
CA THR A 578 -24.98 11.90 16.09
C THR A 578 -26.05 12.70 15.31
N GLU A 579 -26.11 14.02 15.51
CA GLU A 579 -27.07 14.88 14.81
C GLU A 579 -26.35 15.60 13.66
N SER A 580 -26.81 15.33 12.43
CA SER A 580 -26.39 16.03 11.23
C SER A 580 -27.61 16.47 10.44
N SER A 581 -27.74 17.77 10.22
CA SER A 581 -28.86 18.36 9.47
C SER A 581 -28.88 17.88 8.01
N CYS A 582 -27.71 17.63 7.42
CA CYS A 582 -27.59 17.09 6.07
C CYS A 582 -27.95 15.60 6.01
N MET A 583 -27.64 14.85 7.07
CA MET A 583 -28.07 13.44 7.16
C MET A 583 -29.58 13.34 7.37
N ASP A 584 -30.15 14.19 8.22
CA ASP A 584 -31.61 14.27 8.40
C ASP A 584 -32.32 14.59 7.08
N PHE A 585 -31.74 15.43 6.25
CA PHE A 585 -32.27 15.71 4.92
C PHE A 585 -32.26 14.44 4.04
N ILE A 586 -31.18 13.66 4.07
CA ILE A 586 -31.13 12.37 3.36
C ILE A 586 -32.23 11.44 3.88
N LEU A 587 -32.32 11.23 5.19
CA LEU A 587 -33.29 10.31 5.80
C LEU A 587 -34.75 10.69 5.48
N LYS A 588 -35.05 11.98 5.36
CA LYS A 588 -36.40 12.46 5.01
C LYS A 588 -36.75 12.28 3.53
N ASN A 589 -35.74 12.27 2.65
CA ASN A 589 -35.98 12.32 1.20
C ASN A 589 -35.61 11.03 0.48
N ILE A 590 -34.89 10.09 1.11
CA ILE A 590 -34.41 8.89 0.44
C ILE A 590 -35.54 7.96 -0.03
N GLU A 591 -36.64 7.92 0.71
CA GLU A 591 -37.82 7.12 0.36
C GLU A 591 -38.50 7.59 -0.95
N LEU A 592 -38.17 8.82 -1.43
CA LEU A 592 -38.68 9.35 -2.70
C LEU A 592 -37.98 8.73 -3.92
N LEU A 593 -36.93 7.94 -3.72
CA LEU A 593 -36.12 7.39 -4.83
C LEU A 593 -36.74 6.18 -5.54
N GLU A 594 -37.85 5.64 -5.09
CA GLU A 594 -38.57 4.48 -5.70
C GLU A 594 -37.68 3.23 -5.94
N ASN A 595 -36.38 3.28 -5.61
CA ASN A 595 -35.42 2.18 -5.73
C ASN A 595 -35.22 1.47 -4.38
N LYS A 596 -36.09 0.49 -4.10
CA LYS A 596 -36.10 -0.21 -2.82
C LYS A 596 -34.76 -0.88 -2.49
N LYS A 597 -34.11 -1.52 -3.48
CA LYS A 597 -32.81 -2.16 -3.27
C LYS A 597 -31.77 -1.15 -2.77
N PHE A 598 -31.69 0.01 -3.41
CA PHE A 598 -30.77 1.07 -3.03
C PHE A 598 -31.08 1.62 -1.62
N ILE A 599 -32.35 1.84 -1.33
CA ILE A 599 -32.81 2.32 0.00
C ILE A 599 -32.42 1.33 1.09
N ASP A 600 -32.68 0.04 0.88
CA ASP A 600 -32.32 -1.02 1.82
C ASP A 600 -30.78 -1.08 2.04
N GLU A 601 -29.98 -0.99 1.00
CA GLU A 601 -28.50 -0.93 1.09
C GLU A 601 -28.00 0.32 1.83
N PHE A 602 -28.62 1.47 1.60
CA PHE A 602 -28.29 2.68 2.36
C PHE A 602 -28.56 2.48 3.87
N TYR A 603 -29.73 1.99 4.24
CA TYR A 603 -30.06 1.76 5.65
C TYR A 603 -29.18 0.68 6.29
N GLU A 604 -28.77 -0.34 5.56
CA GLU A 604 -27.82 -1.32 6.09
C GLU A 604 -26.49 -0.65 6.49
N ILE A 605 -25.92 0.19 5.63
CA ILE A 605 -24.67 0.90 5.93
C ILE A 605 -24.87 1.91 7.06
N TYR A 606 -25.93 2.71 6.99
CA TYR A 606 -26.28 3.70 7.99
C TYR A 606 -26.46 3.06 9.39
N ASN A 607 -27.20 1.96 9.47
CA ASN A 607 -27.43 1.23 10.72
C ASN A 607 -26.15 0.56 11.25
N LEU A 608 -25.26 0.09 10.37
CA LEU A 608 -23.95 -0.41 10.78
C LEU A 608 -23.10 0.70 11.41
N ILE A 609 -23.08 1.89 10.82
CA ILE A 609 -22.37 3.04 11.38
C ILE A 609 -22.92 3.39 12.77
N LEU A 610 -24.23 3.44 12.95
CA LEU A 610 -24.87 3.71 14.24
C LEU A 610 -24.61 2.60 15.26
N LYS A 611 -24.68 1.33 14.86
CA LYS A 611 -24.40 0.17 15.72
C LYS A 611 -23.01 0.23 16.36
N TYR A 612 -22.04 0.77 15.65
CA TYR A 612 -20.67 0.96 16.11
C TYR A 612 -20.40 2.39 16.59
N ASN A 613 -21.46 3.14 17.00
CA ASN A 613 -21.38 4.50 17.57
C ASN A 613 -20.58 5.48 16.69
N ASP A 614 -20.78 5.40 15.37
CA ASP A 614 -20.08 6.24 14.39
C ASP A 614 -18.55 6.34 14.67
N SER A 615 -17.93 5.19 14.90
CA SER A 615 -16.54 5.10 15.38
C SER A 615 -15.52 5.77 14.45
N PHE A 616 -15.90 6.04 13.21
CA PHE A 616 -15.09 6.77 12.21
C PHE A 616 -15.58 8.17 11.90
N ASN A 617 -16.50 8.72 12.71
CA ASN A 617 -17.05 10.06 12.54
C ASN A 617 -17.61 10.35 11.13
N VAL A 618 -18.34 9.44 10.55
CA VAL A 618 -18.94 9.59 9.23
C VAL A 618 -20.14 10.55 9.32
N ILE A 619 -21.06 10.31 10.28
CA ILE A 619 -22.26 11.14 10.48
C ILE A 619 -21.90 12.43 11.19
N ASN A 620 -21.09 12.36 12.24
CA ASN A 620 -20.71 13.54 13.04
C ASN A 620 -19.93 14.60 12.25
N SER A 621 -19.17 14.22 11.24
CA SER A 621 -18.43 15.18 10.40
C SER A 621 -19.15 15.57 9.11
N PHE A 622 -20.36 15.03 8.86
CA PHE A 622 -21.03 15.15 7.57
C PHE A 622 -21.37 16.59 7.18
N ASP A 623 -21.96 17.38 8.09
CA ASP A 623 -22.31 18.77 7.81
C ASP A 623 -21.08 19.63 7.49
N ASN A 624 -19.96 19.39 8.19
CA ASN A 624 -18.71 20.11 7.92
C ASN A 624 -18.08 19.67 6.58
N PHE A 625 -18.18 18.40 6.24
CA PHE A 625 -17.76 17.90 4.95
C PHE A 625 -18.55 18.53 3.79
N VAL A 626 -19.87 18.66 3.94
CA VAL A 626 -20.75 19.37 2.98
C VAL A 626 -20.31 20.82 2.82
N LYS A 627 -20.15 21.57 3.93
CA LYS A 627 -19.74 22.99 3.91
C LYS A 627 -18.41 23.21 3.19
N VAL A 628 -17.44 22.32 3.41
CA VAL A 628 -16.13 22.47 2.75
C VAL A 628 -16.22 22.15 1.26
N ASN A 629 -17.01 21.19 0.84
CA ASN A 629 -17.26 20.94 -0.58
C ASN A 629 -17.97 22.12 -1.27
N GLU A 630 -18.93 22.77 -0.60
CA GLU A 630 -19.56 24.00 -1.10
C GLU A 630 -18.53 25.15 -1.27
N LYS A 631 -17.56 25.26 -0.35
CA LYS A 631 -16.45 26.24 -0.48
C LYS A 631 -15.57 25.92 -1.70
N ILE A 632 -15.25 24.66 -1.93
CA ILE A 632 -14.47 24.21 -3.10
C ILE A 632 -15.17 24.61 -4.39
N GLN A 633 -16.48 24.34 -4.50
CA GLN A 633 -17.27 24.71 -5.68
C GLN A 633 -17.22 26.22 -5.97
N LYS A 634 -17.31 27.06 -4.93
CA LYS A 634 -17.22 28.53 -5.08
C LYS A 634 -15.82 28.96 -5.54
N TRP A 635 -14.77 28.36 -5.02
CA TRP A 635 -13.40 28.72 -5.38
C TRP A 635 -13.05 28.34 -6.81
N TYR A 636 -13.57 27.20 -7.30
CA TYR A 636 -13.36 26.73 -8.66
C TYR A 636 -13.84 27.73 -9.72
N LEU A 637 -14.87 28.54 -9.43
CA LEU A 637 -15.39 29.56 -10.33
C LEU A 637 -14.45 30.77 -10.52
N ASN A 638 -13.42 30.91 -9.68
CA ASN A 638 -12.40 31.94 -9.83
C ASN A 638 -11.14 31.31 -10.44
N GLU A 639 -11.09 31.27 -11.77
CA GLU A 639 -9.99 30.59 -12.52
C GLU A 639 -8.61 31.14 -12.17
N ASN A 640 -8.45 32.44 -11.95
CA ASN A 640 -7.16 33.04 -11.61
C ASN A 640 -6.68 32.55 -10.24
N LEU A 641 -7.54 32.64 -9.22
CA LEU A 641 -7.22 32.14 -7.88
C LEU A 641 -6.91 30.65 -7.91
N TRP A 642 -7.71 29.88 -8.66
CA TRP A 642 -7.52 28.42 -8.79
C TRP A 642 -6.16 28.09 -9.43
N ASN A 643 -5.80 28.78 -10.53
CA ASN A 643 -4.54 28.60 -11.21
C ASN A 643 -3.33 28.94 -10.30
N ASP A 644 -3.39 30.08 -9.60
CA ASP A 644 -2.31 30.51 -8.69
C ASP A 644 -2.07 29.49 -7.55
N LEU A 645 -3.16 28.94 -6.99
CA LEU A 645 -3.08 27.91 -5.96
C LEU A 645 -2.58 26.56 -6.50
N MET A 646 -2.92 26.22 -7.74
CA MET A 646 -2.37 25.03 -8.41
C MET A 646 -0.85 25.12 -8.56
N ILE A 647 -0.33 26.29 -8.97
CA ILE A 647 1.11 26.54 -9.08
C ILE A 647 1.79 26.35 -7.72
N LYS A 648 1.23 26.94 -6.67
CA LYS A 648 1.75 26.80 -5.30
C LYS A 648 1.73 25.36 -4.83
N ASN A 649 0.66 24.62 -5.12
CA ASN A 649 0.58 23.19 -4.77
C ASN A 649 1.71 22.38 -5.39
N ILE A 650 2.01 22.62 -6.68
CA ILE A 650 3.11 21.94 -7.38
C ILE A 650 4.47 22.31 -6.77
N GLU A 651 4.72 23.60 -6.49
CA GLU A 651 5.98 24.04 -5.90
C GLU A 651 6.23 23.45 -4.52
N ILE A 652 5.19 23.37 -3.71
CA ILE A 652 5.29 22.85 -2.34
C ILE A 652 5.44 21.33 -2.34
N SER A 653 4.63 20.64 -3.16
CA SER A 653 4.63 19.17 -3.21
C SER A 653 5.97 18.59 -3.67
N LYS A 654 6.75 19.31 -4.48
CA LYS A 654 8.11 18.92 -4.88
C LYS A 654 9.02 18.61 -3.68
N LYS A 655 8.81 19.27 -2.54
CA LYS A 655 9.56 19.02 -1.30
C LYS A 655 9.32 17.62 -0.72
N PHE A 656 8.23 16.97 -1.12
CA PHE A 656 7.86 15.61 -0.72
C PHE A 656 8.18 14.57 -1.79
N GLY A 657 8.85 14.95 -2.86
CA GLY A 657 9.33 14.02 -3.88
C GLY A 657 10.61 13.31 -3.45
N ILE A 658 10.79 12.06 -3.86
CA ILE A 658 12.01 11.28 -3.55
C ILE A 658 13.26 11.97 -4.09
N ASN A 659 13.16 12.63 -5.25
CA ASN A 659 14.30 13.33 -5.85
C ASN A 659 14.74 14.54 -5.01
N TYR A 660 13.82 15.25 -4.38
CA TYR A 660 14.14 16.35 -3.44
C TYR A 660 14.72 15.80 -2.13
N LEU A 661 14.08 14.82 -1.53
CA LEU A 661 14.51 14.20 -0.26
C LEU A 661 15.87 13.47 -0.36
N LYS A 662 16.36 13.26 -1.57
CA LYS A 662 17.68 12.70 -1.81
C LYS A 662 18.82 13.65 -1.36
N ASP A 663 18.61 14.95 -1.44
CA ASP A 663 19.61 15.99 -1.20
C ASP A 663 19.53 16.54 0.25
N VAL A 664 18.56 16.10 1.03
CA VAL A 664 18.35 16.41 2.46
C VAL A 664 18.80 15.23 3.31
#